data_551592af6f800ad7ae28cb2e67dabbf4
#
_entry.id   551592af6f800ad7ae28cb2e67dabbf4
#
_cell.length_a   1.000
_cell.length_b   1.000
_cell.length_c   1.000
_cell.angle_alpha   90.00
_cell.angle_beta   90.00
_cell.angle_gamma   90.00
#
_symmetry.space_group_name_H-M   'P 1'
#
loop_
_entity.id
_entity.type
_entity.pdbx_description
1 polymer ?
#
loop_
_entity_poly.entity_id
_entity_poly.type
_entity_poly.pdbx_seq_one_letter_code
_entity_poly.pdbx_strand_id
1 'polypeptide(L)'
;MAQQVHRPPAVPLITNNPYFSIWSMADHLTDVPTKHWSGADQPMTGLVRIDGEVFRWMGVHPRQYFAMPRVPAMQQRSLEVTPLHTRYIFSAAGITLHVTFFSPLFPQDLDVLSRPVTYLSWSAVSSDGKPHKVELLLDIDPLIAVNEPQQPVTWGRSHTKTLTLLNVGSRDQTVLHQSGDRIRIDWGYFRLGVPNAAKAITSLSYTGIAQFAMDGSLPEADDIDMPRPAERRSHAAHLDVVFPLGEVGAAPVERHVLLAYTEQYAIEYLGRKLRPYWQRNGMSEAAMLDAAEVDYALLETRGNSFDERLMHDLNQAGGPDYSYLASLAFRQTIAAHQLVADVDGRPMLFSKENDSNGCIDTVDVTYPSSPFFLFFNPKLLEAQLEPLMRYAALPRWHFPFAPHDLGTFPLADGQVYGGGEASEDNQMPVEESADLILMISALGRAENNWDFARRYMPQLHQWAEYLEQKGIDPDNQLSTDDFAGHLAHNANLSLKAIEALGAFAQIAKGTGDAALAERYAAIVRPMPAKWKNLARDGNHYKLAFDQPGTWSQKYNLVWDSLLNLHLFPASVAQTEWAYYSTKMRRYGLPLDSRKTITKLDWELWTGSLATEPRQFADLMHRLVDWADHTSSRVPLTDYYDTVSGLQVAFQARSVVGGIYIKVLMNPSLRRKWAFR
;
A
#
# COMPACT_ATOMS: atom_id res chain seq x y z
N MET A 1 30.36 8.22 -8.27
CA MET A 1 29.25 8.29 -9.24
C MET A 1 28.26 9.29 -8.70
N ALA A 2 27.73 10.21 -9.51
CA ALA A 2 26.65 11.08 -9.06
C ALA A 2 25.45 10.17 -8.73
N GLN A 3 24.85 10.38 -7.57
CA GLN A 3 23.63 9.66 -7.16
C GLN A 3 22.54 10.01 -8.17
N GLN A 4 21.92 8.99 -8.78
CA GLN A 4 20.82 9.19 -9.71
C GLN A 4 19.66 9.84 -8.93
N VAL A 5 19.19 10.97 -9.40
CA VAL A 5 18.06 11.67 -8.78
C VAL A 5 16.79 11.05 -9.35
N HIS A 6 16.10 10.26 -8.54
CA HIS A 6 14.82 9.66 -8.90
C HIS A 6 13.67 10.66 -8.72
N ARG A 7 12.64 10.49 -9.57
CA ARG A 7 11.40 11.28 -9.59
C ARG A 7 10.19 10.35 -9.41
N PRO A 8 9.86 9.96 -8.18
CA PRO A 8 8.74 9.04 -7.96
C PRO A 8 7.42 9.61 -8.50
N PRO A 9 6.50 8.79 -9.02
CA PRO A 9 5.21 9.24 -9.57
C PRO A 9 4.38 10.04 -8.55
N ALA A 10 4.34 9.58 -7.31
CA ALA A 10 3.88 10.34 -6.15
C ALA A 10 4.75 9.99 -4.93
N VAL A 11 4.81 10.92 -3.97
CA VAL A 11 5.64 10.78 -2.78
C VAL A 11 4.77 10.46 -1.57
N PRO A 12 4.96 9.31 -0.90
CA PRO A 12 4.22 8.96 0.31
C PRO A 12 4.64 9.84 1.48
N LEU A 13 3.67 10.46 2.16
CA LEU A 13 3.90 11.28 3.36
C LEU A 13 3.34 10.58 4.60
N ILE A 14 2.08 10.16 4.56
CA ILE A 14 1.38 9.40 5.60
C ILE A 14 0.78 8.18 4.92
N THR A 15 1.01 6.98 5.44
CA THR A 15 0.65 5.72 4.75
C THR A 15 0.24 4.62 5.72
N ASN A 16 -0.61 4.95 6.70
CA ASN A 16 -0.95 4.02 7.77
C ASN A 16 -1.98 2.96 7.34
N ASN A 17 -3.06 3.37 6.66
CA ASN A 17 -4.15 2.51 6.21
C ASN A 17 -4.98 3.23 5.11
N PRO A 18 -6.03 2.61 4.52
CA PRO A 18 -6.80 3.24 3.45
C PRO A 18 -7.49 4.55 3.83
N TYR A 19 -7.74 4.80 5.10
CA TYR A 19 -8.36 6.04 5.59
C TYR A 19 -7.35 7.16 5.83
N PHE A 20 -6.16 6.80 6.29
CA PHE A 20 -5.09 7.75 6.65
C PHE A 20 -3.87 7.53 5.76
N SER A 21 -3.99 8.04 4.53
CA SER A 21 -3.03 7.84 3.45
C SER A 21 -2.90 9.12 2.62
N ILE A 22 -1.87 9.93 2.90
CA ILE A 22 -1.64 11.26 2.34
C ILE A 22 -0.34 11.29 1.55
N TRP A 23 -0.39 11.91 0.37
CA TRP A 23 0.65 11.91 -0.65
C TRP A 23 0.93 13.31 -1.18
N SER A 24 2.16 13.53 -1.67
CA SER A 24 2.49 14.62 -2.57
C SER A 24 2.47 14.09 -4.01
N MET A 25 1.57 14.64 -4.82
CA MET A 25 1.35 14.22 -6.22
C MET A 25 2.01 15.22 -7.18
N ALA A 26 3.25 15.62 -6.88
CA ALA A 26 4.01 16.61 -7.64
C ALA A 26 5.52 16.38 -7.47
N ASP A 27 6.33 17.14 -8.25
CA ASP A 27 7.79 17.06 -8.19
C ASP A 27 8.36 17.76 -6.95
N HIS A 28 7.76 18.91 -6.56
CA HIS A 28 8.13 19.60 -5.34
C HIS A 28 6.97 19.58 -4.35
N LEU A 29 7.29 19.46 -3.08
CA LEU A 29 6.30 19.44 -2.00
C LEU A 29 5.45 20.72 -1.93
N THR A 30 5.87 21.77 -2.63
CA THR A 30 5.23 23.08 -2.68
C THR A 30 4.40 23.35 -3.94
N ASP A 31 4.30 22.40 -4.89
CA ASP A 31 3.65 22.63 -6.19
C ASP A 31 2.13 22.45 -6.14
N VAL A 32 1.65 21.49 -5.33
CA VAL A 32 0.22 21.16 -5.16
C VAL A 32 -0.12 20.99 -3.68
N PRO A 33 -1.41 21.03 -3.29
CA PRO A 33 -1.83 20.60 -1.95
C PRO A 33 -1.48 19.13 -1.73
N THR A 34 -1.23 18.75 -0.48
CA THR A 34 -1.19 17.32 -0.12
C THR A 34 -2.57 16.68 -0.32
N LYS A 35 -2.59 15.40 -0.72
CA LYS A 35 -3.81 14.71 -1.16
C LYS A 35 -3.92 13.33 -0.52
N HIS A 36 -5.15 12.93 -0.27
CA HIS A 36 -5.46 11.53 -0.04
C HIS A 36 -5.11 10.67 -1.27
N TRP A 37 -4.84 9.37 -1.09
CA TRP A 37 -4.53 8.47 -2.21
C TRP A 37 -5.58 8.53 -3.35
N SER A 38 -6.84 8.82 -3.03
CA SER A 38 -7.94 8.97 -4.00
C SER A 38 -7.87 10.23 -4.87
N GLY A 39 -6.90 11.12 -4.60
CA GLY A 39 -6.75 12.42 -5.27
C GLY A 39 -7.52 13.57 -4.61
N ALA A 40 -8.33 13.31 -3.58
CA ALA A 40 -9.01 14.36 -2.82
C ALA A 40 -8.02 15.20 -2.02
N ASP A 41 -8.25 16.50 -1.95
CA ASP A 41 -7.40 17.41 -1.19
C ASP A 41 -7.52 17.14 0.31
N GLN A 42 -6.39 16.95 0.97
CA GLN A 42 -6.21 16.92 2.42
C GLN A 42 -4.99 17.81 2.74
N PRO A 43 -5.15 19.13 2.68
CA PRO A 43 -4.03 20.05 2.68
C PRO A 43 -3.31 20.11 4.03
N MET A 44 -1.99 20.01 3.96
CA MET A 44 -1.07 20.42 5.02
C MET A 44 -0.20 21.52 4.45
N THR A 45 0.02 22.58 5.21
CA THR A 45 0.85 23.73 4.79
C THR A 45 1.97 23.96 5.78
N GLY A 46 3.18 24.11 5.28
CA GLY A 46 4.36 24.35 6.07
C GLY A 46 5.04 25.67 5.69
N LEU A 47 5.19 26.58 6.68
CA LEU A 47 5.92 27.82 6.52
C LEU A 47 7.13 27.87 7.45
N VAL A 48 8.13 28.65 7.07
CA VAL A 48 9.26 29.00 7.94
C VAL A 48 9.53 30.49 7.83
N ARG A 49 9.77 31.13 8.95
CA ARG A 49 10.16 32.51 9.03
C ARG A 49 11.62 32.59 9.46
N ILE A 50 12.45 33.27 8.63
CA ILE A 50 13.89 33.38 8.80
C ILE A 50 14.22 34.88 8.81
N ASP A 51 14.71 35.41 9.93
CA ASP A 51 15.04 36.83 10.14
C ASP A 51 13.91 37.79 9.73
N GLY A 52 12.65 37.34 9.85
CA GLY A 52 11.46 38.11 9.49
C GLY A 52 10.93 37.86 8.09
N GLU A 53 11.66 37.19 7.19
CA GLU A 53 11.17 36.78 5.87
C GLU A 53 10.51 35.41 5.93
N VAL A 54 9.38 35.22 5.21
CA VAL A 54 8.59 34.00 5.26
C VAL A 54 8.73 33.21 3.98
N PHE A 55 8.98 31.91 4.11
CA PHE A 55 9.10 30.94 3.01
C PHE A 55 8.18 29.74 3.24
N ARG A 56 7.78 29.07 2.16
CA ARG A 56 6.93 27.87 2.20
C ARG A 56 7.78 26.65 1.88
N TRP A 57 7.73 25.63 2.76
CA TRP A 57 8.40 24.35 2.54
C TRP A 57 7.41 23.23 2.17
N MET A 58 6.08 23.40 2.42
CA MET A 58 5.04 22.42 2.04
C MET A 58 3.74 23.12 1.66
N GLY A 59 2.98 22.50 0.74
CA GLY A 59 1.67 22.99 0.31
C GLY A 59 1.74 24.17 -0.66
N VAL A 60 0.59 24.65 -1.10
CA VAL A 60 0.48 25.78 -2.02
C VAL A 60 0.36 27.10 -1.26
N HIS A 61 0.58 28.22 -1.98
CA HIS A 61 0.31 29.53 -1.40
C HIS A 61 -1.17 29.65 -1.00
N PRO A 62 -1.45 29.98 0.28
CA PRO A 62 -2.83 30.09 0.77
C PRO A 62 -3.55 31.27 0.09
N ARG A 63 -4.38 30.97 -0.91
CA ARG A 63 -5.11 31.97 -1.71
C ARG A 63 -6.33 32.55 -1.00
N GLN A 64 -6.70 32.03 0.17
CA GLN A 64 -7.89 32.46 0.91
C GLN A 64 -7.78 33.84 1.53
N TYR A 65 -6.58 34.35 1.68
CA TYR A 65 -6.31 35.61 2.35
C TYR A 65 -5.86 36.68 1.36
N PHE A 66 -6.78 37.50 0.88
CA PHE A 66 -6.46 38.58 -0.06
C PHE A 66 -5.43 39.58 0.45
N ALA A 67 -5.26 39.71 1.78
CA ALA A 67 -4.32 40.62 2.43
C ALA A 67 -2.97 39.95 2.78
N MET A 68 -2.80 38.64 2.53
CA MET A 68 -1.58 37.93 2.86
C MET A 68 -0.47 38.19 1.84
N PRO A 69 0.76 38.49 2.27
CA PRO A 69 1.91 38.61 1.37
C PRO A 69 2.12 37.32 0.57
N ARG A 70 2.62 37.43 -0.67
CA ARG A 70 3.03 36.24 -1.43
C ARG A 70 4.20 35.56 -0.70
N VAL A 71 3.99 34.32 -0.29
CA VAL A 71 5.02 33.52 0.37
C VAL A 71 5.76 32.67 -0.70
N PRO A 72 7.04 32.95 -0.98
CA PRO A 72 7.84 32.17 -1.91
C PRO A 72 8.10 30.77 -1.37
N ALA A 73 8.30 29.82 -2.27
CA ALA A 73 8.72 28.46 -1.89
C ALA A 73 10.22 28.48 -1.55
N MET A 74 10.62 27.69 -0.53
CA MET A 74 12.02 27.30 -0.36
C MET A 74 12.48 26.47 -1.55
N GLN A 75 13.76 26.48 -1.84
CA GLN A 75 14.33 25.61 -2.86
C GLN A 75 14.43 24.17 -2.30
N GLN A 76 13.69 23.23 -2.88
CA GLN A 76 13.85 21.80 -2.61
C GLN A 76 15.16 21.32 -3.22
N ARG A 77 16.08 20.84 -2.37
CA ARG A 77 17.43 20.38 -2.76
C ARG A 77 17.49 18.90 -3.04
N SER A 78 16.75 18.11 -2.26
CA SER A 78 16.68 16.67 -2.43
C SER A 78 15.37 16.09 -1.93
N LEU A 79 15.07 14.90 -2.42
CA LEU A 79 14.03 14.00 -1.98
C LEU A 79 14.62 12.60 -1.90
N GLU A 80 14.42 11.92 -0.80
CA GLU A 80 14.72 10.50 -0.61
C GLU A 80 13.48 9.77 -0.10
N VAL A 81 13.13 8.63 -0.72
CA VAL A 81 12.04 7.76 -0.28
C VAL A 81 12.63 6.39 0.04
N THR A 82 12.56 6.01 1.31
CA THR A 82 12.92 4.69 1.81
C THR A 82 11.68 3.96 2.33
N PRO A 83 11.75 2.67 2.69
CA PRO A 83 10.58 1.90 3.13
C PRO A 83 9.75 2.57 4.24
N LEU A 84 10.39 3.23 5.22
CA LEU A 84 9.68 3.85 6.35
C LEU A 84 9.75 5.38 6.36
N HIS A 85 10.69 5.98 5.61
CA HIS A 85 10.92 7.43 5.66
C HIS A 85 10.75 8.10 4.29
N THR A 86 10.29 9.36 4.34
CA THR A 86 10.41 10.32 3.24
C THR A 86 11.16 11.52 3.76
N ARG A 87 12.30 11.84 3.17
CA ARG A 87 13.21 12.91 3.59
C ARG A 87 13.34 13.96 2.51
N TYR A 88 13.10 15.20 2.89
CA TYR A 88 13.32 16.37 2.06
C TYR A 88 14.42 17.24 2.66
N ILE A 89 15.18 17.90 1.79
CA ILE A 89 16.08 18.99 2.17
C ILE A 89 15.66 20.24 1.40
N PHE A 90 15.45 21.33 2.15
CA PHE A 90 15.12 22.63 1.60
C PHE A 90 16.18 23.65 1.99
N SER A 91 16.29 24.76 1.21
CA SER A 91 17.16 25.88 1.56
C SER A 91 16.54 27.23 1.20
N ALA A 92 16.70 28.21 2.08
CA ALA A 92 16.36 29.62 1.87
C ALA A 92 17.12 30.50 2.89
N ALA A 93 17.46 31.72 2.54
CA ALA A 93 17.97 32.80 3.43
C ALA A 93 19.00 32.30 4.47
N GLY A 94 20.01 31.54 4.06
CA GLY A 94 21.07 31.04 4.94
C GLY A 94 20.70 29.83 5.82
N ILE A 95 19.48 29.30 5.71
CA ILE A 95 19.03 28.10 6.44
C ILE A 95 18.86 26.91 5.51
N THR A 96 19.33 25.74 5.96
CA THR A 96 18.96 24.42 5.45
C THR A 96 17.96 23.80 6.42
N LEU A 97 16.81 23.38 5.88
CA LEU A 97 15.74 22.71 6.62
C LEU A 97 15.59 21.26 6.12
N HIS A 98 15.86 20.31 6.99
CA HIS A 98 15.55 18.88 6.77
C HIS A 98 14.14 18.62 7.28
N VAL A 99 13.33 17.94 6.47
CA VAL A 99 11.95 17.55 6.81
C VAL A 99 11.80 16.05 6.59
N THR A 100 11.38 15.32 7.63
CA THR A 100 11.25 13.88 7.58
C THR A 100 9.83 13.46 7.96
N PHE A 101 9.17 12.70 7.09
CA PHE A 101 7.98 11.93 7.42
C PHE A 101 8.42 10.50 7.72
N PHE A 102 8.09 9.99 8.90
CA PHE A 102 8.41 8.66 9.36
C PHE A 102 7.15 7.93 9.80
N SER A 103 6.82 6.84 9.10
CA SER A 103 5.73 5.92 9.48
C SER A 103 6.36 4.61 9.95
N PRO A 104 6.25 4.24 11.24
CA PRO A 104 6.92 3.05 11.80
C PRO A 104 6.16 1.75 11.46
N LEU A 105 6.06 1.45 10.16
CA LEU A 105 5.29 0.33 9.60
C LEU A 105 6.11 -0.96 9.60
N PHE A 106 6.47 -1.47 10.78
CA PHE A 106 7.23 -2.71 10.93
C PHE A 106 6.31 -3.93 10.81
N PRO A 107 6.40 -4.75 9.73
CA PRO A 107 5.47 -5.87 9.55
C PRO A 107 5.60 -6.96 10.63
N GLN A 108 6.73 -7.02 11.34
CA GLN A 108 6.98 -7.96 12.41
C GLN A 108 6.45 -7.50 13.79
N ASP A 109 5.95 -6.27 13.89
CA ASP A 109 5.53 -5.65 15.16
C ASP A 109 4.11 -5.11 15.03
N LEU A 110 3.13 -5.99 15.23
CA LEU A 110 1.72 -5.65 15.02
C LEU A 110 1.22 -4.55 15.97
N ASP A 111 1.81 -4.43 17.15
CA ASP A 111 1.46 -3.38 18.10
C ASP A 111 1.84 -1.99 17.59
N VAL A 112 3.04 -1.87 17.04
CA VAL A 112 3.50 -0.61 16.43
C VAL A 112 2.84 -0.41 15.06
N LEU A 113 2.78 -1.46 14.22
CA LEU A 113 2.19 -1.42 12.88
C LEU A 113 0.73 -0.91 12.88
N SER A 114 -0.04 -1.30 13.89
CA SER A 114 -1.46 -0.93 13.98
C SER A 114 -1.72 0.47 14.53
N ARG A 115 -0.71 1.15 15.10
CA ARG A 115 -0.87 2.54 15.58
C ARG A 115 -1.00 3.47 14.38
N PRO A 116 -2.10 4.22 14.24
CA PRO A 116 -2.31 5.13 13.09
C PRO A 116 -1.54 6.44 13.28
N VAL A 117 -0.21 6.36 13.42
CA VAL A 117 0.67 7.48 13.75
C VAL A 117 1.80 7.59 12.74
N THR A 118 1.99 8.77 12.19
CA THR A 118 3.17 9.18 11.42
C THR A 118 3.83 10.35 12.14
N TYR A 119 5.17 10.31 12.28
CA TYR A 119 5.95 11.41 12.83
C TYR A 119 6.38 12.34 11.70
N LEU A 120 6.21 13.64 11.92
CA LEU A 120 6.79 14.69 11.07
C LEU A 120 7.82 15.43 11.89
N SER A 121 9.08 15.37 11.45
CA SER A 121 10.19 16.00 12.15
C SER A 121 10.93 17.00 11.28
N TRP A 122 11.54 17.98 11.93
CA TRP A 122 12.34 19.02 11.32
C TRP A 122 13.69 19.15 12.02
N SER A 123 14.73 19.44 11.23
CA SER A 123 16.05 19.81 11.70
C SER A 123 16.52 21.01 10.90
N ALA A 124 16.69 22.16 11.56
CA ALA A 124 17.15 23.42 10.94
C ALA A 124 18.60 23.69 11.31
N VAL A 125 19.41 24.08 10.32
CA VAL A 125 20.82 24.42 10.51
C VAL A 125 21.22 25.60 9.61
N SER A 126 22.08 26.47 10.10
CA SER A 126 22.67 27.55 9.29
C SER A 126 23.61 27.00 8.23
N SER A 127 23.46 27.44 6.99
CA SER A 127 24.29 27.04 5.85
C SER A 127 25.33 28.10 5.42
N ASP A 128 25.25 29.31 5.99
CA ASP A 128 26.18 30.43 5.70
C ASP A 128 27.12 30.75 6.86
N GLY A 129 27.01 30.01 7.98
CA GLY A 129 27.83 30.17 9.16
C GLY A 129 27.41 31.32 10.09
N LYS A 130 26.28 31.98 9.84
CA LYS A 130 25.70 33.01 10.70
C LYS A 130 24.52 32.46 11.48
N PRO A 131 24.23 32.97 12.68
CA PRO A 131 22.99 32.68 13.37
C PRO A 131 21.81 33.38 12.70
N HIS A 132 20.67 32.72 12.58
CA HIS A 132 19.42 33.24 12.04
C HIS A 132 18.30 33.00 13.03
N LYS A 133 17.40 33.96 13.21
CA LYS A 133 16.16 33.76 13.98
C LYS A 133 15.17 33.00 13.15
N VAL A 134 14.79 31.78 13.62
CA VAL A 134 13.91 30.87 12.86
C VAL A 134 12.66 30.55 13.67
N GLU A 135 11.51 30.62 12.97
CA GLU A 135 10.20 30.21 13.47
C GLU A 135 9.56 29.27 12.41
N LEU A 136 9.03 28.15 12.84
CA LEU A 136 8.48 27.10 11.96
C LEU A 136 7.00 26.91 12.22
N LEU A 137 6.16 26.98 11.19
CA LEU A 137 4.71 26.70 11.23
C LEU A 137 4.38 25.40 10.50
N LEU A 138 3.47 24.62 11.08
CA LEU A 138 2.65 23.61 10.42
C LEU A 138 1.18 23.96 10.62
N ASP A 139 0.42 23.95 9.52
CA ASP A 139 -1.01 24.19 9.44
C ASP A 139 -1.69 22.95 8.83
N ILE A 140 -2.77 22.47 9.45
CA ILE A 140 -3.57 21.33 8.98
C ILE A 140 -4.99 21.81 8.69
N ASP A 141 -5.42 21.59 7.45
CA ASP A 141 -6.77 21.93 6.97
C ASP A 141 -7.80 20.90 7.47
N PRO A 142 -8.99 21.30 7.93
CA PRO A 142 -10.04 20.40 8.42
C PRO A 142 -10.60 19.41 7.38
N LEU A 143 -10.32 19.59 6.09
CA LEU A 143 -10.65 18.62 5.04
C LEU A 143 -10.07 17.23 5.28
N ILE A 144 -9.07 17.10 6.14
CA ILE A 144 -8.47 15.83 6.52
C ILE A 144 -9.44 14.89 7.26
N ALA A 145 -10.54 15.41 7.82
CA ALA A 145 -11.45 14.68 8.69
C ALA A 145 -12.86 14.47 8.10
N VAL A 146 -13.02 14.68 6.79
CA VAL A 146 -14.33 14.56 6.12
C VAL A 146 -14.24 13.80 4.80
N ASN A 147 -15.35 13.17 4.42
CA ASN A 147 -15.49 12.57 3.08
C ASN A 147 -15.80 13.65 2.04
N GLU A 148 -16.72 14.58 2.34
CA GLU A 148 -17.12 15.66 1.44
C GLU A 148 -16.83 17.03 2.09
N PRO A 149 -16.34 18.01 1.32
CA PRO A 149 -15.97 19.34 1.85
C PRO A 149 -17.10 20.08 2.56
N GLN A 150 -18.35 19.79 2.21
CA GLN A 150 -19.55 20.42 2.78
C GLN A 150 -19.92 19.86 4.15
N GLN A 151 -19.32 18.73 4.56
CA GLN A 151 -19.61 18.14 5.89
C GLN A 151 -19.12 19.08 6.99
N PRO A 152 -19.98 19.31 8.02
CA PRO A 152 -19.61 20.13 9.15
C PRO A 152 -18.62 19.41 10.06
N VAL A 153 -17.60 20.15 10.49
CA VAL A 153 -16.56 19.69 11.43
C VAL A 153 -16.65 20.40 12.75
N THR A 154 -16.12 19.74 13.76
CA THR A 154 -15.85 20.29 15.08
C THR A 154 -14.37 20.13 15.40
N TRP A 155 -13.84 21.02 16.20
CA TRP A 155 -12.44 21.02 16.60
C TRP A 155 -12.30 21.27 18.09
N GLY A 156 -11.11 21.05 18.62
CA GLY A 156 -10.88 21.27 20.04
C GLY A 156 -9.45 20.94 20.45
N ARG A 157 -9.16 21.30 21.69
CA ARG A 157 -7.86 21.07 22.33
C ARG A 157 -8.06 20.11 23.48
N SER A 158 -7.13 19.15 23.61
CA SER A 158 -7.04 18.26 24.76
C SER A 158 -5.60 18.02 25.14
N HIS A 159 -5.35 17.38 26.27
CA HIS A 159 -4.01 17.08 26.75
C HIS A 159 -3.91 15.64 27.20
N THR A 160 -2.77 15.03 26.94
CA THR A 160 -2.34 13.77 27.55
C THR A 160 -1.18 14.04 28.53
N LYS A 161 -0.52 13.00 29.00
CA LYS A 161 0.66 13.18 29.89
C LYS A 161 1.83 13.83 29.14
N THR A 162 2.02 13.52 27.86
CA THR A 162 3.18 13.94 27.08
C THR A 162 2.84 14.93 25.97
N LEU A 163 1.58 15.05 25.56
CA LEU A 163 1.16 15.78 24.37
C LEU A 163 0.08 16.83 24.68
N THR A 164 0.18 17.96 23.98
CA THR A 164 -0.96 18.82 23.65
C THR A 164 -1.55 18.35 22.34
N LEU A 165 -2.83 18.02 22.29
CA LEU A 165 -3.54 17.53 21.11
C LEU A 165 -4.44 18.64 20.55
N LEU A 166 -4.28 18.97 19.28
CA LEU A 166 -5.28 19.69 18.50
C LEU A 166 -6.07 18.65 17.69
N ASN A 167 -7.38 18.76 17.71
CA ASN A 167 -8.28 17.73 17.20
C ASN A 167 -9.28 18.32 16.22
N VAL A 168 -9.58 17.58 15.13
CA VAL A 168 -10.68 17.89 14.22
C VAL A 168 -11.37 16.59 13.80
N GLY A 169 -12.69 16.62 13.71
CA GLY A 169 -13.51 15.50 13.24
C GLY A 169 -14.84 16.00 12.66
N SER A 170 -15.51 15.17 11.87
CA SER A 170 -16.86 15.51 11.43
C SER A 170 -17.80 15.64 12.65
N ARG A 171 -18.81 16.52 12.52
CA ARG A 171 -19.82 16.70 13.59
C ARG A 171 -20.63 15.42 13.83
N ASP A 172 -21.01 14.76 12.75
CA ASP A 172 -22.08 13.74 12.82
C ASP A 172 -21.55 12.38 13.29
N GLN A 173 -20.27 12.07 13.13
CA GLN A 173 -19.61 10.87 13.66
C GLN A 173 -20.38 9.56 13.36
N THR A 174 -20.95 9.44 12.15
CA THR A 174 -21.73 8.27 11.75
C THR A 174 -20.80 7.13 11.35
N VAL A 175 -20.57 6.23 12.29
CA VAL A 175 -19.57 5.14 12.17
C VAL A 175 -19.98 4.10 11.13
N LEU A 176 -19.10 3.85 10.12
CA LEU A 176 -19.27 2.81 9.10
C LEU A 176 -20.57 2.95 8.30
N HIS A 177 -21.05 4.17 8.07
CA HIS A 177 -22.38 4.42 7.47
C HIS A 177 -22.36 4.38 5.93
N GLN A 178 -21.18 4.42 5.33
CA GLN A 178 -21.02 4.40 3.88
C GLN A 178 -19.89 3.47 3.46
N SER A 179 -20.00 2.95 2.25
CA SER A 179 -18.99 2.09 1.61
C SER A 179 -18.74 2.56 0.18
N GLY A 180 -17.57 2.25 -0.36
CA GLY A 180 -17.24 2.62 -1.73
C GLY A 180 -15.75 2.71 -2.00
N ASP A 181 -15.41 2.97 -3.25
CA ASP A 181 -14.02 3.00 -3.67
C ASP A 181 -13.28 4.22 -3.10
N ARG A 182 -13.66 5.43 -3.47
CA ARG A 182 -12.91 6.65 -3.14
C ARG A 182 -13.39 7.35 -1.87
N ILE A 183 -14.06 6.62 -0.97
CA ILE A 183 -14.50 7.18 0.31
C ILE A 183 -13.31 7.55 1.18
N ARG A 184 -13.48 8.63 1.94
CA ARG A 184 -12.60 9.05 3.02
C ARG A 184 -13.31 8.91 4.33
N ILE A 185 -12.56 8.69 5.41
CA ILE A 185 -13.15 8.56 6.74
C ILE A 185 -13.77 9.89 7.18
N ASP A 186 -14.98 9.84 7.74
CA ASP A 186 -15.72 10.97 8.29
C ASP A 186 -16.31 10.67 9.68
N TRP A 187 -15.72 9.70 10.37
CA TRP A 187 -15.91 9.42 11.80
C TRP A 187 -14.53 9.26 12.46
N GLY A 188 -14.47 9.36 13.78
CA GLY A 188 -13.19 9.49 14.48
C GLY A 188 -12.63 10.91 14.37
N TYR A 189 -11.35 11.06 14.68
CA TYR A 189 -10.70 12.36 14.75
C TYR A 189 -9.28 12.32 14.21
N PHE A 190 -8.92 13.32 13.44
CA PHE A 190 -7.52 13.64 13.21
C PHE A 190 -6.94 14.29 14.47
N ARG A 191 -5.72 13.92 14.83
CA ARG A 191 -4.96 14.40 16.00
C ARG A 191 -3.60 14.95 15.58
N LEU A 192 -3.38 16.24 15.82
CA LEU A 192 -2.05 16.83 15.77
C LEU A 192 -1.48 16.82 17.19
N GLY A 193 -0.56 15.87 17.46
CA GLY A 193 0.09 15.71 18.75
C GLY A 193 1.37 16.53 18.83
N VAL A 194 1.40 17.50 19.73
CA VAL A 194 2.54 18.39 19.96
C VAL A 194 3.18 18.04 21.31
N PRO A 195 4.47 17.60 21.34
CA PRO A 195 5.14 17.28 22.60
C PRO A 195 5.15 18.46 23.57
N ASN A 196 4.72 18.24 24.80
CA ASN A 196 4.66 19.28 25.82
C ASN A 196 6.04 19.92 26.09
N ALA A 197 7.12 19.15 25.89
CA ALA A 197 8.51 19.61 26.06
C ALA A 197 8.97 20.56 24.95
N ALA A 198 8.27 20.61 23.81
CA ALA A 198 8.70 21.35 22.63
C ALA A 198 8.50 22.87 22.72
N LYS A 199 7.79 23.38 23.74
CA LYS A 199 7.48 24.81 23.96
C LYS A 199 6.86 25.48 22.70
N ALA A 200 5.98 24.74 22.02
CA ALA A 200 5.29 25.24 20.84
C ALA A 200 4.14 26.16 21.22
N ILE A 201 3.77 27.04 20.28
CA ILE A 201 2.56 27.85 20.33
C ILE A 201 1.54 27.18 19.41
N THR A 202 0.32 27.01 19.86
CA THR A 202 -0.72 26.31 19.10
C THR A 202 -1.99 27.16 19.03
N SER A 203 -2.73 27.07 17.91
CA SER A 203 -4.01 27.76 17.72
C SER A 203 -4.98 26.88 16.94
N LEU A 204 -6.25 27.03 17.22
CA LEU A 204 -7.37 26.55 16.43
C LEU A 204 -8.03 27.76 15.78
N SER A 205 -7.62 28.08 14.55
CA SER A 205 -8.02 29.34 13.91
C SER A 205 -8.00 29.27 12.40
N TYR A 206 -8.96 29.89 11.76
CA TYR A 206 -8.95 30.09 10.31
C TYR A 206 -7.86 31.07 9.84
N THR A 207 -7.41 32.01 10.71
CA THR A 207 -6.50 33.10 10.34
C THR A 207 -5.04 32.86 10.74
N GLY A 208 -4.72 31.75 11.41
CA GLY A 208 -3.41 31.50 11.99
C GLY A 208 -2.26 31.56 10.98
N ILE A 209 -2.40 30.90 9.84
CA ILE A 209 -1.39 30.91 8.77
C ILE A 209 -1.14 32.33 8.22
N ALA A 210 -2.19 33.15 8.10
CA ALA A 210 -2.06 34.50 7.60
C ALA A 210 -1.36 35.42 8.63
N GLN A 211 -1.70 35.30 9.90
CA GLN A 211 -1.08 36.06 10.99
C GLN A 211 0.40 35.67 11.12
N PHE A 212 0.72 34.37 11.09
CA PHE A 212 2.12 33.93 11.08
C PHE A 212 2.91 34.51 9.91
N ALA A 213 2.32 34.56 8.72
CA ALA A 213 3.00 35.14 7.55
C ALA A 213 3.22 36.61 7.65
N MET A 214 2.38 37.35 8.40
CA MET A 214 2.53 38.79 8.61
C MET A 214 3.56 39.14 9.69
N ASP A 215 3.49 38.51 10.86
CA ASP A 215 4.29 38.91 12.01
C ASP A 215 4.93 37.75 12.80
N GLY A 216 4.67 36.48 12.44
CA GLY A 216 5.21 35.28 13.08
C GLY A 216 4.41 34.82 14.30
N SER A 217 3.29 35.45 14.62
CA SER A 217 2.44 35.05 15.74
C SER A 217 1.23 34.19 15.28
N LEU A 218 0.51 33.65 16.26
CA LEU A 218 -0.79 33.01 16.08
C LEU A 218 -1.87 33.76 16.86
N PRO A 219 -3.16 33.66 16.50
CA PRO A 219 -4.25 34.18 17.32
C PRO A 219 -4.16 33.69 18.77
N GLU A 220 -4.38 34.57 19.73
CA GLU A 220 -4.29 34.27 21.16
C GLU A 220 -5.45 33.37 21.64
N ALA A 221 -6.61 33.49 21.00
CA ALA A 221 -7.81 32.72 21.36
C ALA A 221 -8.13 31.70 20.26
N ASP A 222 -8.50 30.49 20.67
CA ASP A 222 -9.05 29.48 19.75
C ASP A 222 -10.45 29.92 19.26
N ASP A 223 -10.75 29.66 17.99
CA ASP A 223 -12.08 29.84 17.42
C ASP A 223 -13.03 28.79 18.03
N ILE A 224 -14.14 29.25 18.58
CA ILE A 224 -15.18 28.40 19.23
C ILE A 224 -16.49 28.38 18.43
N ASP A 225 -16.56 29.08 17.30
CA ASP A 225 -17.75 29.17 16.45
C ASP A 225 -17.85 27.95 15.51
N MET A 226 -18.30 26.85 16.08
CA MET A 226 -18.47 25.54 15.43
C MET A 226 -19.84 24.95 15.73
N PRO A 227 -20.40 24.01 14.89
CA PRO A 227 -19.74 23.39 13.74
C PRO A 227 -19.75 24.28 12.49
N ARG A 228 -18.76 24.12 11.62
CA ARG A 228 -18.73 24.74 10.27
C ARG A 228 -18.38 23.70 9.20
N PRO A 229 -18.89 23.82 7.96
CA PRO A 229 -18.42 22.99 6.85
C PRO A 229 -16.88 23.05 6.72
N ALA A 230 -16.26 21.91 6.38
CA ALA A 230 -14.81 21.85 6.21
C ALA A 230 -14.33 22.62 4.98
N GLU A 231 -15.24 22.94 4.05
CA GLU A 231 -14.88 23.67 2.86
C GLU A 231 -14.30 25.06 3.20
N ARG A 232 -13.34 25.47 2.40
CA ARG A 232 -12.54 26.68 2.58
C ARG A 232 -13.34 27.97 2.81
N ARG A 233 -14.52 28.11 2.20
CA ARG A 233 -15.36 29.34 2.29
C ARG A 233 -16.08 29.46 3.63
N SER A 234 -16.12 28.41 4.39
CA SER A 234 -16.87 28.35 5.65
C SER A 234 -16.06 28.76 6.86
N HIS A 235 -14.75 29.04 6.67
CA HIS A 235 -13.85 29.53 7.72
C HIS A 235 -13.78 28.58 8.93
N ALA A 236 -13.84 27.26 8.72
CA ALA A 236 -13.57 26.29 9.77
C ALA A 236 -12.13 26.45 10.28
N ALA A 237 -11.93 26.24 11.57
CA ALA A 237 -10.59 26.41 12.15
C ALA A 237 -9.63 25.35 11.62
N HIS A 238 -8.41 25.79 11.30
CA HIS A 238 -7.26 24.95 11.05
C HIS A 238 -6.56 24.59 12.37
N LEU A 239 -5.71 23.60 12.34
CA LEU A 239 -4.89 23.19 13.46
C LEU A 239 -3.47 23.72 13.20
N ASP A 240 -3.10 24.77 13.91
CA ASP A 240 -1.81 25.46 13.76
C ASP A 240 -0.86 25.12 14.90
N VAL A 241 0.40 24.87 14.56
CA VAL A 241 1.51 24.81 15.51
C VAL A 241 2.69 25.61 15.03
N VAL A 242 3.23 26.47 15.90
CA VAL A 242 4.45 27.23 15.67
C VAL A 242 5.53 26.80 16.66
N PHE A 243 6.70 26.49 16.15
CA PHE A 243 7.91 26.26 16.92
C PHE A 243 8.84 27.46 16.80
N PRO A 244 9.01 28.28 17.84
CA PRO A 244 10.08 29.28 17.89
C PRO A 244 11.40 28.55 18.11
N LEU A 245 12.19 28.37 17.04
CA LEU A 245 13.49 27.68 17.12
C LEU A 245 14.57 28.57 17.73
N GLY A 246 14.32 29.88 17.81
CA GLY A 246 15.28 30.87 18.29
C GLY A 246 16.41 31.15 17.30
N GLU A 247 17.64 31.36 17.79
CA GLU A 247 18.81 31.52 16.95
C GLU A 247 19.35 30.16 16.51
N VAL A 248 19.27 29.88 15.20
CA VAL A 248 19.77 28.64 14.56
C VAL A 248 21.16 28.95 13.99
N GLY A 249 22.16 28.28 14.52
CA GLY A 249 23.56 28.35 14.08
C GLY A 249 24.04 27.07 13.40
N ALA A 250 25.31 26.72 13.59
CA ALA A 250 25.91 25.51 13.01
C ALA A 250 25.41 24.20 13.67
N ALA A 251 24.92 24.24 14.91
CA ALA A 251 24.29 23.09 15.54
C ALA A 251 22.84 22.97 15.10
N PRO A 252 22.35 21.77 14.73
CA PRO A 252 20.96 21.58 14.31
C PRO A 252 19.99 21.81 15.48
N VAL A 253 18.83 22.41 15.18
CA VAL A 253 17.71 22.56 16.11
C VAL A 253 16.57 21.69 15.60
N GLU A 254 16.14 20.71 16.43
CA GLU A 254 15.18 19.69 16.02
C GLU A 254 13.84 19.84 16.72
N ARG A 255 12.76 19.53 16.02
CA ARG A 255 11.39 19.44 16.52
C ARG A 255 10.65 18.32 15.82
N HIS A 256 9.61 17.79 16.46
CA HIS A 256 8.68 16.86 15.82
C HIS A 256 7.25 17.03 16.33
N VAL A 257 6.31 16.46 15.57
CA VAL A 257 4.91 16.28 15.92
C VAL A 257 4.46 14.89 15.55
N LEU A 258 3.35 14.45 16.13
CA LEU A 258 2.62 13.26 15.77
C LEU A 258 1.40 13.64 14.92
N LEU A 259 1.25 13.00 13.77
CA LEU A 259 0.07 13.07 12.92
C LEU A 259 -0.66 11.72 13.08
N ALA A 260 -1.87 11.75 13.62
CA ALA A 260 -2.62 10.52 13.89
C ALA A 260 -4.08 10.67 13.47
N TYR A 261 -4.69 9.55 13.11
CA TYR A 261 -6.15 9.46 12.91
C TYR A 261 -6.70 8.32 13.75
N THR A 262 -7.62 8.61 14.65
CA THR A 262 -8.15 7.62 15.61
C THR A 262 -9.63 7.43 15.42
N GLU A 263 -10.05 6.18 15.26
CA GLU A 263 -11.42 5.74 15.14
C GLU A 263 -11.72 4.64 16.15
N GLN A 264 -13.01 4.48 16.53
CA GLN A 264 -13.44 3.43 17.44
C GLN A 264 -13.64 2.09 16.74
N TYR A 265 -14.16 2.13 15.53
CA TYR A 265 -14.43 0.97 14.68
C TYR A 265 -13.92 1.29 13.27
N ALA A 266 -13.25 0.33 12.67
CA ALA A 266 -12.59 0.49 11.37
C ALA A 266 -13.22 -0.34 10.25
N ILE A 267 -13.74 -1.52 10.57
CA ILE A 267 -14.33 -2.50 9.63
C ILE A 267 -15.62 -3.06 10.23
N GLU A 268 -16.62 -3.34 9.40
CA GLU A 268 -17.71 -4.24 9.72
C GLU A 268 -17.45 -5.59 9.04
N TYR A 269 -17.51 -6.67 9.79
CA TYR A 269 -17.31 -8.03 9.29
C TYR A 269 -18.41 -8.96 9.77
N LEU A 270 -19.20 -9.48 8.84
CA LEU A 270 -20.37 -10.33 9.10
C LEU A 270 -21.30 -9.74 10.19
N GLY A 271 -21.66 -8.45 10.00
CA GLY A 271 -22.53 -7.67 10.91
C GLY A 271 -21.89 -7.27 12.23
N ARG A 272 -20.58 -7.49 12.42
CA ARG A 272 -19.85 -7.11 13.63
C ARG A 272 -18.87 -5.98 13.35
N LYS A 273 -18.93 -4.92 14.16
CA LYS A 273 -17.97 -3.80 14.08
C LYS A 273 -16.67 -4.16 14.78
N LEU A 274 -15.57 -4.12 14.05
CA LEU A 274 -14.24 -4.48 14.54
C LEU A 274 -13.42 -3.22 14.85
N ARG A 275 -12.67 -3.27 15.95
CA ARG A 275 -11.78 -2.20 16.40
C ARG A 275 -10.41 -2.32 15.74
N PRO A 276 -9.69 -1.20 15.55
CA PRO A 276 -8.26 -1.24 15.21
C PRO A 276 -7.50 -2.16 16.17
N TYR A 277 -6.51 -2.88 15.65
CA TYR A 277 -5.80 -3.93 16.43
C TYR A 277 -5.11 -3.40 17.69
N TRP A 278 -4.62 -2.16 17.70
CA TRP A 278 -4.02 -1.55 18.89
C TRP A 278 -4.99 -1.42 20.06
N GLN A 279 -6.30 -1.43 19.80
CA GLN A 279 -7.35 -1.36 20.86
C GLN A 279 -7.73 -2.73 21.47
N ARG A 280 -7.20 -3.85 20.96
CA ARG A 280 -7.63 -5.22 21.34
C ARG A 280 -7.58 -5.51 22.84
N ASN A 281 -6.65 -4.89 23.54
CA ASN A 281 -6.46 -5.05 25.00
C ASN A 281 -7.04 -3.89 25.81
N GLY A 282 -7.97 -3.10 25.25
CA GLY A 282 -8.59 -1.96 25.92
C GLY A 282 -7.70 -0.73 26.08
N MET A 283 -6.60 -0.63 25.31
CA MET A 283 -5.75 0.57 25.32
C MET A 283 -6.58 1.79 24.91
N SER A 284 -6.53 2.86 25.70
CA SER A 284 -7.18 4.11 25.36
C SER A 284 -6.36 4.89 24.32
N GLU A 285 -7.03 5.77 23.59
CA GLU A 285 -6.39 6.66 22.62
C GLU A 285 -5.25 7.48 23.24
N ALA A 286 -5.53 8.11 24.40
CA ALA A 286 -4.51 8.89 25.11
C ALA A 286 -3.27 8.03 25.49
N ALA A 287 -3.48 6.80 25.92
CA ALA A 287 -2.38 5.90 26.25
C ALA A 287 -1.59 5.47 25.02
N MET A 288 -2.25 5.27 23.88
CA MET A 288 -1.60 4.94 22.61
C MET A 288 -0.74 6.10 22.11
N LEU A 289 -1.27 7.34 22.15
CA LEU A 289 -0.55 8.54 21.72
C LEU A 289 0.62 8.87 22.66
N ASP A 290 0.44 8.73 23.99
CA ASP A 290 1.53 8.88 24.95
C ASP A 290 2.65 7.83 24.73
N ALA A 291 2.27 6.58 24.46
CA ALA A 291 3.23 5.53 24.12
C ALA A 291 3.98 5.84 22.81
N ALA A 292 3.27 6.33 21.79
CA ALA A 292 3.90 6.72 20.53
C ALA A 292 4.91 7.85 20.73
N GLU A 293 4.61 8.86 21.54
CA GLU A 293 5.57 9.93 21.86
C GLU A 293 6.79 9.41 22.62
N VAL A 294 6.57 8.58 23.66
CA VAL A 294 7.66 8.01 24.44
C VAL A 294 8.58 7.11 23.59
N ASP A 295 7.99 6.37 22.66
CA ASP A 295 8.72 5.42 21.80
C ASP A 295 9.44 6.13 20.63
N TYR A 296 9.18 7.41 20.33
CA TYR A 296 9.63 8.10 19.11
C TYR A 296 11.12 7.91 18.81
N ALA A 297 12.00 8.25 19.73
CA ALA A 297 13.45 8.18 19.51
C ALA A 297 13.95 6.74 19.26
N LEU A 298 13.34 5.77 19.94
CA LEU A 298 13.65 4.34 19.75
C LEU A 298 13.16 3.86 18.38
N LEU A 299 11.92 4.24 18.00
CA LEU A 299 11.32 3.86 16.72
C LEU A 299 12.07 4.50 15.54
N GLU A 300 12.49 5.76 15.65
CA GLU A 300 13.31 6.45 14.65
C GLU A 300 14.65 5.74 14.42
N THR A 301 15.36 5.37 15.50
CA THR A 301 16.61 4.61 15.42
C THR A 301 16.38 3.24 14.77
N ARG A 302 15.32 2.53 15.19
CA ARG A 302 14.93 1.23 14.63
C ARG A 302 14.54 1.36 13.17
N GLY A 303 13.83 2.42 12.79
CA GLY A 303 13.39 2.72 11.42
C GLY A 303 14.56 2.95 10.48
N ASN A 304 15.52 3.78 10.89
CA ASN A 304 16.75 4.02 10.12
C ASN A 304 17.51 2.71 9.87
N SER A 305 17.70 1.89 10.93
CA SER A 305 18.37 0.60 10.80
C SER A 305 17.58 -0.42 9.95
N PHE A 306 16.24 -0.37 9.99
CA PHE A 306 15.39 -1.20 9.14
C PHE A 306 15.57 -0.82 7.66
N ASP A 307 15.46 0.47 7.34
CA ASP A 307 15.61 0.99 5.98
C ASP A 307 17.00 0.64 5.41
N GLU A 308 18.07 0.92 6.14
CA GLU A 308 19.44 0.61 5.71
C GLU A 308 19.62 -0.87 5.36
N ARG A 309 19.17 -1.75 6.24
CA ARG A 309 19.29 -3.20 6.03
C ARG A 309 18.45 -3.69 4.87
N LEU A 310 17.20 -3.21 4.78
CA LEU A 310 16.30 -3.64 3.70
C LEU A 310 16.79 -3.14 2.36
N MET A 311 17.15 -1.86 2.24
CA MET A 311 17.67 -1.28 1.00
C MET A 311 18.96 -1.98 0.55
N HIS A 312 19.84 -2.34 1.48
CA HIS A 312 21.04 -3.12 1.18
C HIS A 312 20.68 -4.50 0.58
N ASP A 313 19.76 -5.24 1.21
CA ASP A 313 19.37 -6.58 0.76
C ASP A 313 18.61 -6.56 -0.57
N LEU A 314 17.74 -5.56 -0.78
CA LEU A 314 17.03 -5.35 -2.05
C LEU A 314 18.04 -5.05 -3.18
N ASN A 315 19.01 -4.17 -2.90
CA ASN A 315 20.06 -3.85 -3.88
C ASN A 315 20.94 -5.07 -4.23
N GLN A 316 21.28 -5.90 -3.25
CA GLN A 316 21.99 -7.15 -3.51
C GLN A 316 21.18 -8.15 -4.34
N ALA A 317 19.86 -8.21 -4.14
CA ALA A 317 19.00 -9.17 -4.81
C ALA A 317 18.66 -8.82 -6.26
N GLY A 318 18.53 -7.52 -6.57
CA GLY A 318 18.04 -7.09 -7.89
C GLY A 318 18.66 -5.81 -8.43
N GLY A 319 19.64 -5.23 -7.74
CA GLY A 319 20.30 -3.98 -8.14
C GLY A 319 19.57 -2.72 -7.65
N PRO A 320 20.15 -1.52 -7.94
CA PRO A 320 19.64 -0.25 -7.42
C PRO A 320 18.25 0.08 -7.96
N ASP A 321 17.95 -0.22 -9.22
CA ASP A 321 16.65 0.03 -9.84
C ASP A 321 15.55 -0.78 -9.16
N TYR A 322 15.80 -2.06 -8.86
CA TYR A 322 14.88 -2.91 -8.10
C TYR A 322 14.68 -2.39 -6.67
N SER A 323 15.77 -2.00 -6.00
CA SER A 323 15.74 -1.46 -4.64
C SER A 323 14.87 -0.21 -4.55
N TYR A 324 14.98 0.69 -5.52
CA TYR A 324 14.18 1.90 -5.62
C TYR A 324 12.68 1.59 -5.78
N LEU A 325 12.31 0.75 -6.76
CA LEU A 325 10.91 0.37 -6.98
C LEU A 325 10.30 -0.34 -5.76
N ALA A 326 11.05 -1.24 -5.14
CA ALA A 326 10.61 -1.95 -3.94
C ALA A 326 10.41 -1.00 -2.75
N SER A 327 11.23 0.04 -2.60
CA SER A 327 11.04 1.04 -1.55
C SER A 327 9.75 1.84 -1.71
N LEU A 328 9.38 2.21 -2.95
CA LEU A 328 8.12 2.87 -3.24
C LEU A 328 6.91 1.97 -2.95
N ALA A 329 7.01 0.68 -3.30
CA ALA A 329 5.95 -0.30 -3.11
C ALA A 329 5.71 -0.64 -1.63
N PHE A 330 6.72 -0.55 -0.77
CA PHE A 330 6.65 -0.99 0.63
C PHE A 330 5.48 -0.36 1.38
N ARG A 331 5.48 0.97 1.47
CA ARG A 331 4.45 1.70 2.20
C ARG A 331 3.09 1.63 1.53
N GLN A 332 3.04 1.65 0.19
CA GLN A 332 1.79 1.54 -0.55
C GLN A 332 1.09 0.20 -0.29
N THR A 333 1.86 -0.90 -0.24
CA THR A 333 1.31 -2.22 0.06
C THR A 333 0.61 -2.23 1.42
N ILE A 334 1.25 -1.69 2.46
CA ILE A 334 0.66 -1.62 3.82
C ILE A 334 -0.53 -0.65 3.84
N ALA A 335 -0.40 0.53 3.22
CA ALA A 335 -1.41 1.58 3.23
C ALA A 335 -2.75 1.19 2.59
N ALA A 336 -2.79 0.11 1.81
CA ALA A 336 -4.02 -0.43 1.24
C ALA A 336 -4.70 -1.46 2.15
N HIS A 337 -4.26 -1.60 3.41
CA HIS A 337 -4.81 -2.58 4.37
C HIS A 337 -5.22 -1.92 5.69
N GLN A 338 -6.26 -2.49 6.30
CA GLN A 338 -6.72 -2.14 7.64
C GLN A 338 -6.51 -3.32 8.60
N LEU A 339 -5.65 -3.14 9.60
CA LEU A 339 -5.39 -4.15 10.63
C LEU A 339 -6.33 -3.94 11.82
N VAL A 340 -7.18 -4.94 12.08
CA VAL A 340 -8.18 -4.94 13.15
C VAL A 340 -8.03 -6.16 14.04
N ALA A 341 -8.74 -6.16 15.17
CA ALA A 341 -8.83 -7.30 16.06
C ALA A 341 -10.18 -8.02 15.93
N ASP A 342 -10.15 -9.34 15.81
CA ASP A 342 -11.34 -10.16 16.02
C ASP A 342 -11.79 -10.11 17.51
N VAL A 343 -12.95 -10.65 17.79
CA VAL A 343 -13.53 -10.67 19.15
C VAL A 343 -12.68 -11.41 20.18
N ASP A 344 -11.83 -12.33 19.74
CA ASP A 344 -10.87 -13.07 20.58
C ASP A 344 -9.47 -12.43 20.63
N GLY A 345 -9.32 -11.24 20.04
CA GLY A 345 -8.06 -10.47 19.99
C GLY A 345 -7.08 -10.91 18.91
N ARG A 346 -7.40 -11.91 18.08
CA ARG A 346 -6.56 -12.29 16.95
C ARG A 346 -6.55 -11.21 15.88
N PRO A 347 -5.43 -11.02 15.16
CA PRO A 347 -5.37 -10.06 14.07
C PRO A 347 -6.24 -10.52 12.90
N MET A 348 -6.92 -9.58 12.27
CA MET A 348 -7.54 -9.68 10.95
C MET A 348 -7.04 -8.52 10.10
N LEU A 349 -6.65 -8.79 8.86
CA LEU A 349 -6.10 -7.81 7.94
C LEU A 349 -6.97 -7.74 6.69
N PHE A 350 -7.62 -6.61 6.48
CA PHE A 350 -8.51 -6.40 5.34
C PHE A 350 -7.87 -5.52 4.30
N SER A 351 -7.73 -6.00 3.07
CA SER A 351 -7.32 -5.20 1.93
C SER A 351 -8.48 -4.34 1.41
N LYS A 352 -8.14 -3.16 0.87
CA LYS A 352 -9.06 -2.37 0.06
C LYS A 352 -8.57 -2.37 -1.39
N GLU A 353 -9.42 -2.72 -2.31
CA GLU A 353 -9.16 -2.57 -3.73
C GLU A 353 -9.33 -1.10 -4.14
N ASN A 354 -8.25 -0.33 -3.98
CA ASN A 354 -8.23 1.10 -4.24
C ASN A 354 -8.33 1.40 -5.73
N ASP A 355 -9.07 2.47 -6.07
CA ASP A 355 -9.18 3.03 -7.42
C ASP A 355 -9.67 2.03 -8.48
N SER A 356 -10.59 1.17 -8.09
CA SER A 356 -11.23 0.15 -8.91
C SER A 356 -12.73 0.07 -8.56
N ASN A 357 -13.19 -1.05 -8.01
CA ASN A 357 -14.57 -1.22 -7.56
C ASN A 357 -14.76 -0.93 -6.05
N GLY A 358 -13.66 -0.82 -5.29
CA GLY A 358 -13.67 -0.60 -3.86
C GLY A 358 -14.03 -1.82 -3.04
N CYS A 359 -13.92 -3.02 -3.59
CA CYS A 359 -14.13 -4.26 -2.84
C CYS A 359 -13.19 -4.39 -1.65
N ILE A 360 -13.63 -5.11 -0.63
CA ILE A 360 -12.84 -5.44 0.55
C ILE A 360 -12.42 -6.89 0.49
N ASP A 361 -11.13 -7.11 0.77
CA ASP A 361 -10.49 -8.42 0.85
C ASP A 361 -10.63 -9.24 -0.45
N THR A 362 -10.44 -8.55 -1.59
CA THR A 362 -10.48 -9.15 -2.92
C THR A 362 -9.35 -10.16 -3.08
N VAL A 363 -9.66 -11.38 -3.50
CA VAL A 363 -8.71 -12.49 -3.58
C VAL A 363 -7.63 -12.24 -4.64
N ASP A 364 -8.01 -11.80 -5.85
CA ASP A 364 -7.07 -11.52 -6.95
C ASP A 364 -6.24 -10.23 -6.75
N VAL A 365 -6.54 -9.44 -5.70
CA VAL A 365 -5.71 -8.33 -5.18
C VAL A 365 -4.79 -8.82 -4.06
N THR A 366 -5.26 -9.74 -3.23
CA THR A 366 -4.46 -10.39 -2.19
C THR A 366 -3.37 -11.27 -2.77
N TYR A 367 -3.68 -12.02 -3.82
CA TYR A 367 -2.76 -12.92 -4.50
C TYR A 367 -1.48 -12.23 -4.98
N PRO A 368 -1.51 -11.16 -5.81
CA PRO A 368 -0.29 -10.47 -6.20
C PRO A 368 0.43 -9.77 -5.05
N SER A 369 -0.24 -9.36 -3.98
CA SER A 369 0.39 -8.73 -2.83
C SER A 369 1.01 -9.72 -1.83
N SER A 370 0.61 -10.99 -1.89
CA SER A 370 1.01 -12.05 -0.94
C SER A 370 2.53 -12.24 -0.78
N PRO A 371 3.38 -12.04 -1.81
CA PRO A 371 4.83 -12.13 -1.65
C PRO A 371 5.41 -11.19 -0.60
N PHE A 372 4.84 -9.99 -0.45
CA PHE A 372 5.24 -9.04 0.59
C PHE A 372 5.03 -9.63 2.00
N PHE A 373 3.84 -10.14 2.25
CA PHE A 373 3.49 -10.68 3.56
C PHE A 373 4.24 -11.99 3.86
N LEU A 374 4.37 -12.87 2.87
CA LEU A 374 5.17 -14.10 2.99
C LEU A 374 6.65 -13.82 3.30
N PHE A 375 7.18 -12.71 2.79
CA PHE A 375 8.58 -12.34 3.00
C PHE A 375 8.82 -11.74 4.39
N PHE A 376 7.94 -10.85 4.87
CA PHE A 376 8.14 -10.13 6.13
C PHE A 376 7.47 -10.80 7.33
N ASN A 377 6.22 -11.24 7.19
CA ASN A 377 5.44 -11.83 8.27
C ASN A 377 4.27 -12.68 7.73
N PRO A 378 4.43 -14.00 7.57
CA PRO A 378 3.36 -14.89 7.10
C PRO A 378 2.07 -14.81 7.94
N LYS A 379 2.14 -14.43 9.22
CA LYS A 379 0.95 -14.23 10.07
C LYS A 379 0.05 -13.10 9.58
N LEU A 380 0.58 -12.11 8.86
CA LEU A 380 -0.24 -11.08 8.22
C LEU A 380 -0.99 -11.65 7.01
N LEU A 381 -0.40 -12.59 6.25
CA LEU A 381 -1.14 -13.29 5.21
C LEU A 381 -2.21 -14.21 5.82
N GLU A 382 -1.89 -14.95 6.91
CA GLU A 382 -2.91 -15.73 7.63
C GLU A 382 -4.08 -14.85 8.07
N ALA A 383 -3.78 -13.66 8.64
CA ALA A 383 -4.80 -12.71 9.08
C ALA A 383 -5.66 -12.15 7.92
N GLN A 384 -5.12 -12.10 6.72
CA GLN A 384 -5.83 -11.67 5.50
C GLN A 384 -6.69 -12.81 4.91
N LEU A 385 -6.21 -14.04 4.95
CA LEU A 385 -6.94 -15.20 4.45
C LEU A 385 -8.05 -15.68 5.40
N GLU A 386 -7.91 -15.44 6.71
CA GLU A 386 -8.88 -15.93 7.71
C GLU A 386 -10.31 -15.42 7.49
N PRO A 387 -10.56 -14.13 7.21
CA PRO A 387 -11.93 -13.64 6.93
C PRO A 387 -12.55 -14.30 5.70
N LEU A 388 -11.77 -14.43 4.62
CA LEU A 388 -12.21 -15.07 3.37
C LEU A 388 -12.58 -16.55 3.59
N MET A 389 -11.72 -17.28 4.27
CA MET A 389 -11.92 -18.72 4.51
C MET A 389 -13.10 -18.98 5.46
N ARG A 390 -13.32 -18.10 6.46
CA ARG A 390 -14.51 -18.20 7.31
C ARG A 390 -15.79 -17.94 6.52
N TYR A 391 -15.78 -16.92 5.65
CA TYR A 391 -16.93 -16.62 4.80
C TYR A 391 -17.23 -17.78 3.84
N ALA A 392 -16.21 -18.30 3.15
CA ALA A 392 -16.34 -19.43 2.25
C ALA A 392 -16.84 -20.72 2.93
N ALA A 393 -16.68 -20.84 4.25
CA ALA A 393 -17.20 -21.98 5.02
C ALA A 393 -18.67 -21.78 5.47
N LEU A 394 -19.28 -20.61 5.26
CA LEU A 394 -20.69 -20.38 5.61
C LEU A 394 -21.63 -21.00 4.59
N PRO A 395 -22.81 -21.52 5.00
CA PRO A 395 -23.80 -22.09 4.08
C PRO A 395 -24.31 -21.13 3.01
N ARG A 396 -24.16 -19.81 3.20
CA ARG A 396 -24.57 -18.79 2.23
C ARG A 396 -23.67 -18.80 0.98
N TRP A 397 -22.37 -19.16 1.12
CA TRP A 397 -21.51 -19.41 -0.01
C TRP A 397 -21.66 -20.87 -0.44
N HIS A 398 -22.51 -21.11 -1.42
CA HIS A 398 -22.92 -22.44 -1.82
C HIS A 398 -22.30 -22.91 -3.15
N PHE A 399 -21.48 -22.07 -3.80
CA PHE A 399 -20.82 -22.41 -5.05
C PHE A 399 -19.64 -23.36 -4.83
N PRO A 400 -19.31 -24.21 -5.84
CA PRO A 400 -18.22 -25.20 -5.73
C PRO A 400 -16.82 -24.59 -5.86
N PHE A 401 -16.69 -23.28 -5.97
CA PHE A 401 -15.45 -22.52 -6.14
C PHE A 401 -15.32 -21.43 -5.07
N ALA A 402 -14.16 -20.78 -5.03
CA ALA A 402 -13.84 -19.74 -4.04
C ALA A 402 -14.55 -18.42 -4.31
N PRO A 403 -14.87 -17.62 -3.27
CA PRO A 403 -15.40 -16.27 -3.42
C PRO A 403 -14.33 -15.32 -3.94
N HIS A 404 -14.77 -14.21 -4.60
CA HIS A 404 -13.90 -13.15 -5.08
C HIS A 404 -13.57 -12.10 -3.99
N ASP A 405 -14.56 -11.67 -3.20
CA ASP A 405 -14.42 -10.60 -2.19
C ASP A 405 -15.35 -10.84 -0.99
N LEU A 406 -15.29 -9.92 -0.02
CA LEU A 406 -16.16 -9.93 1.16
C LEU A 406 -17.18 -8.79 1.18
N GLY A 407 -17.26 -7.95 0.16
CA GLY A 407 -18.16 -6.80 0.10
C GLY A 407 -17.51 -5.54 -0.43
N THR A 408 -18.06 -4.39 -0.06
CA THR A 408 -17.51 -3.07 -0.42
C THR A 408 -16.93 -2.38 0.82
N PHE A 409 -15.64 -1.99 0.77
CA PHE A 409 -14.94 -1.38 1.90
C PHE A 409 -15.70 -0.19 2.50
N PRO A 410 -15.89 -0.12 3.83
CA PRO A 410 -15.33 -0.97 4.89
C PRO A 410 -16.28 -2.08 5.39
N LEU A 411 -17.30 -2.46 4.63
CA LEU A 411 -18.31 -3.44 4.99
C LEU A 411 -17.99 -4.79 4.36
N ALA A 412 -17.50 -5.73 5.17
CA ALA A 412 -17.13 -7.09 4.77
C ALA A 412 -18.23 -8.08 5.15
N ASP A 413 -19.40 -7.96 4.52
CA ASP A 413 -20.62 -8.69 4.91
C ASP A 413 -21.06 -9.74 3.88
N GLY A 414 -20.30 -9.96 2.83
CA GLY A 414 -20.53 -10.94 1.76
C GLY A 414 -20.20 -10.41 0.39
N GLN A 415 -19.88 -11.30 -0.53
CA GLN A 415 -19.42 -10.95 -1.87
C GLN A 415 -20.42 -10.07 -2.62
N VAL A 416 -19.88 -9.05 -3.30
CA VAL A 416 -20.66 -8.13 -4.15
C VAL A 416 -20.28 -8.22 -5.63
N TYR A 417 -19.10 -8.72 -5.96
CA TYR A 417 -18.63 -8.84 -7.35
C TYR A 417 -19.42 -9.90 -8.14
N GLY A 418 -19.54 -9.69 -9.46
CA GLY A 418 -20.25 -10.61 -10.36
C GLY A 418 -21.69 -10.81 -9.94
N GLY A 419 -22.14 -12.06 -9.91
CA GLY A 419 -23.48 -12.46 -9.44
C GLY A 419 -23.65 -12.45 -7.93
N GLY A 420 -22.62 -12.05 -7.16
CA GLY A 420 -22.61 -12.09 -5.69
C GLY A 420 -22.85 -13.49 -5.16
N GLU A 421 -23.76 -13.63 -4.19
CA GLU A 421 -24.19 -14.93 -3.65
C GLU A 421 -25.38 -15.54 -4.40
N ALA A 422 -25.92 -14.85 -5.42
CA ALA A 422 -27.16 -15.24 -6.08
C ALA A 422 -26.98 -16.05 -7.36
N SER A 423 -25.90 -15.81 -8.13
CA SER A 423 -25.65 -16.49 -9.39
C SER A 423 -24.17 -16.66 -9.70
N GLU A 424 -23.87 -17.56 -10.66
CA GLU A 424 -22.51 -17.76 -11.18
C GLU A 424 -22.13 -16.73 -12.27
N ASP A 425 -23.01 -15.80 -12.59
CA ASP A 425 -22.76 -14.78 -13.64
C ASP A 425 -21.58 -13.90 -13.30
N ASN A 426 -20.63 -13.79 -14.23
CA ASN A 426 -19.42 -12.99 -14.08
C ASN A 426 -18.55 -13.35 -12.86
N GLN A 427 -18.64 -14.57 -12.34
CA GLN A 427 -17.73 -15.09 -11.33
C GLN A 427 -16.36 -15.42 -11.95
N MET A 428 -15.34 -15.57 -11.09
CA MET A 428 -13.96 -15.90 -11.47
C MET A 428 -13.53 -17.26 -10.87
N PRO A 429 -14.23 -18.36 -11.16
CA PRO A 429 -14.14 -19.58 -10.37
C PRO A 429 -12.78 -20.29 -10.39
N VAL A 430 -12.12 -20.33 -11.56
CA VAL A 430 -10.79 -20.96 -11.68
C VAL A 430 -9.73 -20.06 -11.09
N GLU A 431 -9.85 -18.75 -11.29
CA GLU A 431 -8.92 -17.73 -10.78
C GLU A 431 -8.85 -17.78 -9.25
N GLU A 432 -9.97 -17.53 -8.57
CA GLU A 432 -10.01 -17.35 -7.12
C GLU A 432 -9.70 -18.65 -6.36
N SER A 433 -10.19 -19.79 -6.90
CA SER A 433 -9.89 -21.09 -6.30
C SER A 433 -8.41 -21.43 -6.37
N ALA A 434 -7.76 -21.12 -7.49
CA ALA A 434 -6.34 -21.36 -7.67
C ALA A 434 -5.49 -20.42 -6.79
N ASP A 435 -5.85 -19.15 -6.72
CA ASP A 435 -5.15 -18.16 -5.91
C ASP A 435 -5.11 -18.55 -4.43
N LEU A 436 -6.26 -18.90 -3.86
CA LEU A 436 -6.35 -19.29 -2.45
C LEU A 436 -5.59 -20.58 -2.16
N ILE A 437 -5.66 -21.60 -3.01
CA ILE A 437 -4.89 -22.84 -2.83
C ILE A 437 -3.38 -22.56 -2.86
N LEU A 438 -2.89 -21.75 -3.80
CA LEU A 438 -1.49 -21.39 -3.92
C LEU A 438 -1.00 -20.61 -2.68
N MET A 439 -1.75 -19.59 -2.26
CA MET A 439 -1.41 -18.79 -1.09
C MET A 439 -1.40 -19.62 0.21
N ILE A 440 -2.39 -20.51 0.40
CA ILE A 440 -2.48 -21.36 1.60
C ILE A 440 -1.37 -22.40 1.62
N SER A 441 -0.98 -22.94 0.46
CA SER A 441 0.20 -23.81 0.39
C SER A 441 1.49 -23.06 0.73
N ALA A 442 1.65 -21.85 0.22
CA ALA A 442 2.80 -21.02 0.53
C ALA A 442 2.88 -20.64 2.03
N LEU A 443 1.73 -20.30 2.62
CA LEU A 443 1.61 -20.03 4.06
C LEU A 443 2.04 -21.24 4.89
N GLY A 444 1.48 -22.42 4.62
CA GLY A 444 1.82 -23.64 5.36
C GLY A 444 3.30 -24.00 5.27
N ARG A 445 3.93 -23.75 4.13
CA ARG A 445 5.39 -23.93 3.95
C ARG A 445 6.21 -22.87 4.66
N ALA A 446 5.80 -21.60 4.61
CA ALA A 446 6.52 -20.50 5.23
C ALA A 446 6.55 -20.65 6.76
N GLU A 447 5.45 -21.07 7.35
CA GLU A 447 5.31 -21.29 8.78
C GLU A 447 5.77 -22.68 9.24
N ASN A 448 6.01 -23.61 8.28
CA ASN A 448 6.19 -25.04 8.57
C ASN A 448 5.07 -25.60 9.47
N ASN A 449 3.86 -25.10 9.23
CA ASN A 449 2.64 -25.44 9.96
C ASN A 449 1.45 -25.47 9.01
N TRP A 450 0.65 -26.53 9.09
CA TRP A 450 -0.50 -26.76 8.20
C TRP A 450 -1.85 -26.68 8.94
N ASP A 451 -1.89 -26.16 10.17
CA ASP A 451 -3.11 -26.10 10.96
C ASP A 451 -4.16 -25.17 10.36
N PHE A 452 -3.72 -24.08 9.71
CA PHE A 452 -4.61 -23.20 8.94
C PHE A 452 -5.30 -23.99 7.81
N ALA A 453 -4.54 -24.67 6.96
CA ALA A 453 -5.08 -25.48 5.88
C ALA A 453 -5.97 -26.62 6.40
N ARG A 454 -5.60 -27.26 7.53
CA ARG A 454 -6.39 -28.35 8.13
C ARG A 454 -7.78 -27.89 8.56
N ARG A 455 -7.92 -26.66 9.05
CA ARG A 455 -9.24 -26.11 9.43
C ARG A 455 -10.19 -25.99 8.25
N TYR A 456 -9.67 -25.72 7.06
CA TYR A 456 -10.44 -25.42 5.86
C TYR A 456 -10.31 -26.48 4.75
N MET A 457 -9.86 -27.70 5.11
CA MET A 457 -9.72 -28.80 4.14
C MET A 457 -10.98 -29.09 3.32
N PRO A 458 -12.21 -29.04 3.86
CA PRO A 458 -13.40 -29.27 3.06
C PRO A 458 -13.52 -28.28 1.87
N GLN A 459 -13.29 -26.98 2.09
CA GLN A 459 -13.34 -25.95 1.06
C GLN A 459 -12.20 -26.14 0.05
N LEU A 460 -10.97 -26.33 0.55
CA LEU A 460 -9.79 -26.52 -0.30
C LEU A 460 -9.93 -27.78 -1.19
N HIS A 461 -10.51 -28.85 -0.67
CA HIS A 461 -10.75 -30.07 -1.46
C HIS A 461 -11.83 -29.84 -2.52
N GLN A 462 -12.93 -29.19 -2.18
CA GLN A 462 -13.99 -28.82 -3.12
C GLN A 462 -13.43 -27.97 -4.28
N TRP A 463 -12.60 -26.97 -3.97
CA TRP A 463 -11.98 -26.14 -5.00
C TRP A 463 -10.96 -26.90 -5.86
N ALA A 464 -10.21 -27.82 -5.25
CA ALA A 464 -9.31 -28.70 -6.01
C ALA A 464 -10.07 -29.60 -6.95
N GLU A 465 -11.25 -30.16 -6.55
CA GLU A 465 -12.13 -30.94 -7.44
C GLU A 465 -12.69 -30.07 -8.58
N TYR A 466 -13.04 -28.83 -8.31
CA TYR A 466 -13.45 -27.87 -9.33
C TYR A 466 -12.32 -27.60 -10.36
N LEU A 467 -11.09 -27.36 -9.88
CA LEU A 467 -9.93 -27.13 -10.74
C LEU A 467 -9.53 -28.39 -11.54
N GLU A 468 -9.70 -29.61 -10.98
CA GLU A 468 -9.49 -30.85 -11.70
C GLU A 468 -10.38 -30.93 -12.95
N GLN A 469 -11.63 -30.47 -12.83
CA GLN A 469 -12.64 -30.54 -13.89
C GLN A 469 -12.53 -29.40 -14.89
N LYS A 470 -12.26 -28.18 -14.42
CA LYS A 470 -12.38 -26.93 -15.19
C LYS A 470 -11.06 -26.22 -15.47
N GLY A 471 -9.98 -26.55 -14.75
CA GLY A 471 -8.75 -25.75 -14.76
C GLY A 471 -7.86 -25.95 -15.98
N ILE A 472 -7.88 -27.14 -16.62
CA ILE A 472 -6.98 -27.39 -17.75
C ILE A 472 -7.35 -26.65 -19.03
N ASP A 473 -8.62 -26.34 -19.21
CA ASP A 473 -9.15 -25.57 -20.33
C ASP A 473 -10.28 -24.67 -19.80
N PRO A 474 -9.94 -23.50 -19.22
CA PRO A 474 -10.89 -22.66 -18.53
C PRO A 474 -11.98 -22.11 -19.45
N ASP A 475 -13.22 -22.14 -18.97
CA ASP A 475 -14.37 -21.49 -19.63
C ASP A 475 -14.18 -19.97 -19.67
N ASN A 476 -15.04 -19.28 -20.42
CA ASN A 476 -15.01 -17.81 -20.54
C ASN A 476 -15.28 -17.13 -19.19
N GLN A 477 -14.26 -16.57 -18.60
CA GLN A 477 -14.29 -15.85 -17.33
C GLN A 477 -13.27 -14.70 -17.33
N LEU A 478 -13.40 -13.80 -16.37
CA LEU A 478 -12.31 -12.88 -16.03
C LEU A 478 -11.19 -13.65 -15.30
N SER A 479 -10.02 -13.07 -15.31
CA SER A 479 -8.84 -13.52 -14.55
C SER A 479 -7.99 -12.27 -14.26
N THR A 480 -6.87 -12.40 -13.61
CA THR A 480 -5.93 -11.27 -13.42
C THR A 480 -5.35 -10.71 -14.72
N ASP A 481 -5.69 -11.30 -15.86
CA ASP A 481 -5.48 -10.78 -17.22
C ASP A 481 -6.70 -10.01 -17.77
N ASP A 482 -7.69 -9.73 -16.95
CA ASP A 482 -9.05 -9.28 -17.32
C ASP A 482 -9.12 -7.86 -17.89
N PHE A 483 -8.13 -7.04 -17.64
CA PHE A 483 -8.08 -5.66 -18.13
C PHE A 483 -8.16 -5.54 -19.67
N ALA A 484 -8.05 -6.66 -20.35
CA ALA A 484 -8.34 -6.78 -21.78
C ALA A 484 -9.67 -7.53 -22.07
N GLY A 485 -10.44 -7.92 -21.02
CA GLY A 485 -11.76 -8.55 -21.08
C GLY A 485 -11.76 -10.06 -20.83
N HIS A 486 -12.97 -10.63 -20.71
CA HIS A 486 -13.20 -12.07 -20.54
C HIS A 486 -12.51 -12.88 -21.63
N LEU A 487 -11.95 -14.02 -21.25
CA LEU A 487 -11.25 -14.90 -22.16
C LEU A 487 -11.49 -16.37 -21.79
N ALA A 488 -11.96 -17.15 -22.76
CA ALA A 488 -11.95 -18.63 -22.67
C ALA A 488 -10.59 -19.17 -23.11
N HIS A 489 -10.29 -20.41 -22.73
CA HIS A 489 -9.09 -21.12 -23.15
C HIS A 489 -7.77 -20.43 -22.76
N ASN A 490 -7.79 -19.61 -21.70
CA ASN A 490 -6.63 -18.81 -21.26
C ASN A 490 -5.49 -19.71 -20.77
N ALA A 491 -4.35 -19.64 -21.49
CA ALA A 491 -3.21 -20.51 -21.22
C ALA A 491 -2.53 -20.21 -19.88
N ASN A 492 -2.48 -18.92 -19.44
CA ASN A 492 -1.88 -18.56 -18.18
C ASN A 492 -2.76 -18.93 -16.97
N LEU A 493 -4.09 -18.81 -17.12
CA LEU A 493 -5.05 -19.27 -16.11
C LEU A 493 -5.03 -20.81 -15.96
N SER A 494 -4.95 -21.53 -17.08
CA SER A 494 -4.76 -22.98 -17.09
C SER A 494 -3.49 -23.41 -16.36
N LEU A 495 -2.39 -22.69 -16.59
CA LEU A 495 -1.11 -22.92 -15.90
C LEU A 495 -1.25 -22.74 -14.39
N LYS A 496 -1.90 -21.63 -13.95
CA LYS A 496 -2.20 -21.37 -12.53
C LYS A 496 -2.98 -22.51 -11.90
N ALA A 497 -4.03 -23.01 -12.56
CA ALA A 497 -4.84 -24.11 -12.07
C ALA A 497 -4.03 -25.42 -11.90
N ILE A 498 -3.10 -25.71 -12.82
CA ILE A 498 -2.20 -26.88 -12.73
C ILE A 498 -1.29 -26.75 -11.51
N GLU A 499 -0.71 -25.56 -11.29
CA GLU A 499 0.14 -25.30 -10.13
C GLU A 499 -0.64 -25.37 -8.82
N ALA A 500 -1.88 -24.87 -8.80
CA ALA A 500 -2.77 -24.97 -7.64
C ALA A 500 -3.11 -26.42 -7.28
N LEU A 501 -3.33 -27.30 -8.25
CA LEU A 501 -3.52 -28.73 -8.00
C LEU A 501 -2.26 -29.39 -7.43
N GLY A 502 -1.08 -29.01 -7.91
CA GLY A 502 0.20 -29.42 -7.33
C GLY A 502 0.40 -28.91 -5.89
N ALA A 503 0.01 -27.68 -5.65
CA ALA A 503 0.02 -27.06 -4.32
C ALA A 503 -0.97 -27.75 -3.37
N PHE A 504 -2.15 -28.14 -3.86
CA PHE A 504 -3.12 -28.91 -3.07
C PHE A 504 -2.58 -30.29 -2.66
N ALA A 505 -1.84 -30.98 -3.55
CA ALA A 505 -1.15 -32.22 -3.16
C ALA A 505 -0.14 -31.99 -2.02
N GLN A 506 0.55 -30.83 -1.98
CA GLN A 506 1.41 -30.46 -0.86
C GLN A 506 0.60 -30.18 0.42
N ILE A 507 -0.54 -29.48 0.32
CA ILE A 507 -1.45 -29.26 1.46
C ILE A 507 -1.92 -30.59 2.03
N ALA A 508 -2.42 -31.50 1.19
CA ALA A 508 -2.89 -32.83 1.62
C ALA A 508 -1.78 -33.60 2.36
N LYS A 509 -0.55 -33.59 1.81
CA LYS A 509 0.62 -34.19 2.47
C LYS A 509 0.92 -33.54 3.81
N GLY A 510 0.92 -32.21 3.87
CA GLY A 510 1.22 -31.42 5.07
C GLY A 510 0.18 -31.58 6.17
N THR A 511 -1.08 -31.79 5.81
CA THR A 511 -2.18 -32.05 6.77
C THR A 511 -2.27 -33.50 7.21
N GLY A 512 -1.47 -34.41 6.60
CA GLY A 512 -1.35 -35.82 6.99
C GLY A 512 -2.17 -36.79 6.14
N ASP A 513 -2.84 -36.35 5.08
CA ASP A 513 -3.58 -37.22 4.15
C ASP A 513 -2.70 -37.66 2.96
N ALA A 514 -1.92 -38.72 3.19
CA ALA A 514 -1.02 -39.23 2.17
C ALA A 514 -1.74 -39.81 0.95
N ALA A 515 -2.94 -40.36 1.13
CA ALA A 515 -3.72 -40.98 0.03
C ALA A 515 -4.25 -39.88 -0.91
N LEU A 516 -4.77 -38.79 -0.34
CA LEU A 516 -5.22 -37.62 -1.08
C LEU A 516 -4.06 -36.92 -1.80
N ALA A 517 -2.92 -36.79 -1.13
CA ALA A 517 -1.71 -36.23 -1.71
C ALA A 517 -1.25 -37.01 -2.95
N GLU A 518 -1.21 -38.34 -2.87
CA GLU A 518 -0.81 -39.20 -4.01
C GLU A 518 -1.84 -39.13 -5.16
N ARG A 519 -3.14 -39.10 -4.83
CA ARG A 519 -4.21 -38.91 -5.84
C ARG A 519 -3.96 -37.64 -6.67
N TYR A 520 -3.79 -36.48 -6.01
CA TYR A 520 -3.62 -35.22 -6.74
C TYR A 520 -2.24 -35.12 -7.42
N ALA A 521 -1.19 -35.69 -6.86
CA ALA A 521 0.09 -35.83 -7.54
C ALA A 521 0.00 -36.66 -8.82
N ALA A 522 -0.82 -37.71 -8.84
CA ALA A 522 -1.08 -38.53 -10.04
C ALA A 522 -1.92 -37.76 -11.08
N ILE A 523 -2.93 -37.00 -10.65
CA ILE A 523 -3.78 -36.16 -11.51
C ILE A 523 -2.96 -35.08 -12.21
N VAL A 524 -2.14 -34.35 -11.48
CA VAL A 524 -1.39 -33.21 -12.02
C VAL A 524 -0.22 -33.62 -12.93
N ARG A 525 0.36 -34.80 -12.70
CA ARG A 525 1.56 -35.27 -13.44
C ARG A 525 1.46 -35.20 -14.98
N PRO A 526 0.37 -35.57 -15.67
CA PRO A 526 0.27 -35.45 -17.13
C PRO A 526 -0.10 -34.00 -17.60
N MET A 527 -0.61 -33.12 -16.72
CA MET A 527 -1.21 -31.87 -17.12
C MET A 527 -0.21 -30.88 -17.77
N PRO A 528 1.05 -30.69 -17.30
CA PRO A 528 1.99 -29.82 -17.94
C PRO A 528 2.34 -30.22 -19.39
N ALA A 529 2.40 -31.49 -19.67
CA ALA A 529 2.62 -31.98 -21.05
C ALA A 529 1.41 -31.70 -21.94
N LYS A 530 0.19 -31.87 -21.42
CA LYS A 530 -1.05 -31.51 -22.12
C LYS A 530 -1.10 -29.99 -22.38
N TRP A 531 -0.84 -29.19 -21.37
CA TRP A 531 -0.79 -27.73 -21.48
C TRP A 531 0.21 -27.30 -22.57
N LYS A 532 1.42 -27.83 -22.55
CA LYS A 532 2.45 -27.53 -23.57
C LYS A 532 1.97 -27.80 -24.98
N ASN A 533 1.26 -28.90 -25.20
CA ASN A 533 0.73 -29.27 -26.51
C ASN A 533 -0.40 -28.32 -26.98
N LEU A 534 -1.25 -27.86 -26.06
CA LEU A 534 -2.34 -26.93 -26.35
C LEU A 534 -1.81 -25.48 -26.59
N ALA A 535 -0.89 -25.04 -25.74
CA ALA A 535 -0.41 -23.65 -25.72
C ALA A 535 0.69 -23.38 -26.77
N ARG A 536 1.45 -24.39 -27.24
CA ARG A 536 2.62 -24.18 -28.11
C ARG A 536 2.26 -23.52 -29.43
N ASP A 537 3.04 -22.48 -29.81
CA ASP A 537 2.96 -21.80 -31.08
C ASP A 537 4.36 -21.42 -31.57
N GLY A 538 4.99 -22.32 -32.32
CA GLY A 538 6.35 -22.14 -32.80
C GLY A 538 7.37 -21.97 -31.65
N ASN A 539 7.86 -20.74 -31.47
CA ASN A 539 8.90 -20.38 -30.50
C ASN A 539 8.37 -19.68 -29.25
N HIS A 540 7.06 -19.78 -28.96
CA HIS A 540 6.40 -19.22 -27.77
C HIS A 540 5.15 -20.01 -27.39
N TYR A 541 4.42 -19.54 -26.35
CA TYR A 541 3.13 -20.10 -25.96
C TYR A 541 2.03 -19.04 -26.11
N LYS A 542 0.86 -19.49 -26.60
CA LYS A 542 -0.30 -18.66 -26.90
C LYS A 542 -0.85 -17.94 -25.66
N LEU A 543 -1.64 -16.90 -25.88
CA LEU A 543 -2.53 -16.31 -24.90
C LEU A 543 -3.71 -17.24 -24.56
N ALA A 544 -4.40 -17.74 -25.61
CA ALA A 544 -5.49 -18.70 -25.50
C ALA A 544 -5.25 -19.87 -26.46
N PHE A 545 -5.66 -21.08 -26.07
CA PHE A 545 -5.33 -22.31 -26.79
C PHE A 545 -5.85 -22.32 -28.24
N ASP A 546 -6.98 -21.67 -28.49
CA ASP A 546 -7.65 -21.57 -29.80
C ASP A 546 -7.18 -20.36 -30.62
N GLN A 547 -6.25 -19.51 -30.12
CA GLN A 547 -5.84 -18.28 -30.78
C GLN A 547 -4.37 -18.33 -31.21
N PRO A 548 -4.03 -18.89 -32.39
CA PRO A 548 -2.66 -18.92 -32.89
C PRO A 548 -2.14 -17.50 -33.20
N GLY A 549 -0.84 -17.29 -33.05
CA GLY A 549 -0.19 -16.00 -33.24
C GLY A 549 -0.28 -15.06 -32.04
N THR A 550 -1.01 -15.42 -30.99
CA THR A 550 -1.15 -14.64 -29.74
C THR A 550 -0.10 -15.07 -28.70
N TRP A 551 0.16 -14.21 -27.72
CA TRP A 551 1.06 -14.48 -26.59
C TRP A 551 0.63 -13.69 -25.35
N SER A 552 1.04 -14.14 -24.16
CA SER A 552 0.88 -13.42 -22.90
C SER A 552 2.05 -13.68 -21.96
N GLN A 553 2.24 -12.83 -20.94
CA GLN A 553 3.15 -13.12 -19.85
C GLN A 553 2.66 -14.37 -19.09
N LYS A 554 3.56 -15.32 -18.81
CA LYS A 554 3.29 -16.53 -18.03
C LYS A 554 3.78 -16.37 -16.59
N TYR A 555 3.41 -15.24 -15.98
CA TYR A 555 3.89 -14.83 -14.66
C TYR A 555 3.59 -15.84 -13.56
N ASN A 556 2.50 -16.61 -13.66
CA ASN A 556 2.15 -17.60 -12.65
C ASN A 556 3.20 -18.71 -12.47
N LEU A 557 4.09 -18.97 -13.46
CA LEU A 557 5.21 -19.91 -13.33
C LEU A 557 6.13 -19.67 -12.12
N VAL A 558 6.08 -18.50 -11.48
CA VAL A 558 6.86 -18.25 -10.26
C VAL A 558 6.52 -19.21 -9.14
N TRP A 559 5.26 -19.67 -9.09
CA TRP A 559 4.80 -20.58 -8.03
C TRP A 559 5.37 -21.97 -8.17
N ASP A 560 5.60 -22.46 -9.40
CA ASP A 560 6.28 -23.74 -9.62
C ASP A 560 7.64 -23.77 -8.92
N SER A 561 8.40 -22.68 -9.03
CA SER A 561 9.70 -22.53 -8.37
C SER A 561 9.56 -22.24 -6.88
N LEU A 562 8.70 -21.29 -6.46
CA LEU A 562 8.54 -20.86 -5.07
C LEU A 562 8.07 -22.02 -4.17
N LEU A 563 7.14 -22.83 -4.66
CA LEU A 563 6.60 -23.99 -3.95
C LEU A 563 7.41 -25.27 -4.19
N ASN A 564 8.45 -25.25 -5.05
CA ASN A 564 9.21 -26.42 -5.49
C ASN A 564 8.29 -27.55 -6.01
N LEU A 565 7.34 -27.20 -6.88
CA LEU A 565 6.41 -28.17 -7.47
C LEU A 565 7.10 -29.00 -8.55
N HIS A 566 8.00 -28.37 -9.32
CA HIS A 566 8.74 -28.98 -10.42
C HIS A 566 7.83 -29.60 -11.48
N LEU A 567 6.70 -28.98 -11.76
CA LEU A 567 5.70 -29.43 -12.73
C LEU A 567 6.10 -29.07 -14.15
N PHE A 568 6.57 -27.82 -14.34
CA PHE A 568 6.97 -27.29 -15.64
C PHE A 568 8.48 -27.38 -15.83
N PRO A 569 8.96 -27.87 -16.98
CA PRO A 569 10.40 -27.85 -17.27
C PRO A 569 10.88 -26.42 -17.47
N ALA A 570 12.11 -26.12 -17.03
CA ALA A 570 12.75 -24.81 -17.16
C ALA A 570 12.74 -24.25 -18.60
N SER A 571 12.66 -25.12 -19.60
CA SER A 571 12.56 -24.72 -21.01
C SER A 571 11.29 -23.93 -21.34
N VAL A 572 10.24 -23.99 -20.52
CA VAL A 572 9.03 -23.17 -20.71
C VAL A 572 9.38 -21.69 -20.45
N ALA A 573 9.93 -21.37 -19.30
CA ALA A 573 10.37 -20.01 -18.98
C ALA A 573 11.45 -19.50 -19.93
N GLN A 574 12.41 -20.37 -20.32
CA GLN A 574 13.45 -20.02 -21.29
C GLN A 574 12.86 -19.64 -22.66
N THR A 575 11.90 -20.42 -23.15
CA THR A 575 11.20 -20.17 -24.42
C THR A 575 10.48 -18.82 -24.38
N GLU A 576 9.73 -18.57 -23.30
CA GLU A 576 8.99 -17.33 -23.12
C GLU A 576 9.92 -16.12 -23.02
N TRP A 577 11.01 -16.19 -22.23
CA TRP A 577 11.95 -15.09 -22.12
C TRP A 577 12.65 -14.76 -23.44
N ALA A 578 13.01 -15.77 -24.24
CA ALA A 578 13.57 -15.54 -25.58
C ALA A 578 12.57 -14.78 -26.48
N TYR A 579 11.28 -15.11 -26.36
CA TYR A 579 10.22 -14.43 -27.09
C TYR A 579 9.91 -13.03 -26.55
N TYR A 580 9.79 -12.87 -25.23
CA TYR A 580 9.52 -11.59 -24.57
C TYR A 580 10.57 -10.52 -24.88
N SER A 581 11.83 -10.92 -25.01
CA SER A 581 12.91 -10.01 -25.41
C SER A 581 12.63 -9.30 -26.74
N THR A 582 11.86 -9.94 -27.65
CA THR A 582 11.44 -9.35 -28.93
C THR A 582 10.20 -8.44 -28.83
N LYS A 583 9.52 -8.46 -27.69
CA LYS A 583 8.26 -7.73 -27.43
C LYS A 583 8.42 -6.55 -26.49
N MET A 584 9.55 -6.41 -25.81
CA MET A 584 9.84 -5.30 -24.91
C MET A 584 9.56 -3.95 -25.57
N ARG A 585 8.95 -3.07 -24.80
CA ARG A 585 8.70 -1.67 -25.16
C ARG A 585 9.59 -0.75 -24.30
N ARG A 586 9.44 0.55 -24.48
CA ARG A 586 10.23 1.53 -23.72
C ARG A 586 10.09 1.30 -22.22
N TYR A 587 8.88 1.13 -21.74
CA TYR A 587 8.52 1.09 -20.32
C TYR A 587 8.11 -0.31 -19.82
N GLY A 588 8.64 -1.37 -20.41
CA GLY A 588 8.45 -2.74 -19.98
C GLY A 588 7.87 -3.66 -21.05
N LEU A 589 7.34 -4.80 -20.59
CA LEU A 589 6.74 -5.84 -21.41
C LEU A 589 5.21 -5.71 -21.38
N PRO A 590 4.50 -5.57 -22.51
CA PRO A 590 3.06 -5.65 -22.52
C PRO A 590 2.55 -6.95 -21.86
N LEU A 591 1.37 -6.91 -21.24
CA LEU A 591 0.78 -8.07 -20.59
C LEU A 591 0.56 -9.22 -21.58
N ASP A 592 0.08 -8.87 -22.78
CA ASP A 592 -0.17 -9.82 -23.86
C ASP A 592 -0.20 -9.15 -25.24
N SER A 593 -0.58 -9.94 -26.26
CA SER A 593 -0.61 -9.50 -27.66
C SER A 593 -1.79 -8.58 -28.03
N ARG A 594 -2.76 -8.36 -27.13
CA ARG A 594 -3.99 -7.61 -27.43
C ARG A 594 -3.80 -6.08 -27.37
N LYS A 595 -2.95 -5.60 -26.43
CA LYS A 595 -2.72 -4.16 -26.18
C LYS A 595 -1.25 -3.89 -25.78
N THR A 596 -0.90 -2.62 -25.63
CA THR A 596 0.43 -2.19 -25.15
C THR A 596 0.45 -1.97 -23.63
N ILE A 597 -0.61 -2.31 -22.93
CA ILE A 597 -0.74 -2.14 -21.48
C ILE A 597 -0.11 -3.32 -20.72
N THR A 598 0.29 -3.03 -19.49
CA THR A 598 0.90 -4.03 -18.58
C THR A 598 0.49 -3.79 -17.15
N LYS A 599 0.85 -4.75 -16.27
CA LYS A 599 0.75 -4.62 -14.83
C LYS A 599 2.13 -4.73 -14.18
N LEU A 600 2.44 -3.79 -13.30
CA LEU A 600 3.75 -3.69 -12.64
C LEU A 600 4.10 -4.95 -11.83
N ASP A 601 3.15 -5.49 -11.08
CA ASP A 601 3.30 -6.72 -10.30
C ASP A 601 3.65 -7.92 -11.20
N TRP A 602 2.91 -8.11 -12.30
CA TRP A 602 3.16 -9.21 -13.24
C TRP A 602 4.48 -9.07 -14.00
N GLU A 603 4.90 -7.85 -14.28
CA GLU A 603 6.24 -7.61 -14.85
C GLU A 603 7.35 -8.09 -13.90
N LEU A 604 7.21 -7.83 -12.60
CA LEU A 604 8.19 -8.28 -11.60
C LEU A 604 8.18 -9.81 -11.42
N TRP A 605 6.98 -10.44 -11.47
CA TRP A 605 6.88 -11.88 -11.43
C TRP A 605 7.51 -12.51 -12.67
N THR A 606 7.14 -12.03 -13.86
CA THR A 606 7.76 -12.44 -15.12
C THR A 606 9.27 -12.21 -15.10
N GLY A 607 9.72 -11.04 -14.63
CA GLY A 607 11.13 -10.71 -14.47
C GLY A 607 11.89 -11.68 -13.58
N SER A 608 11.24 -12.18 -12.52
CA SER A 608 11.85 -13.12 -11.58
C SER A 608 12.07 -14.52 -12.18
N LEU A 609 11.43 -14.82 -13.31
CA LEU A 609 11.67 -16.03 -14.12
C LEU A 609 12.86 -15.89 -15.07
N ALA A 610 13.48 -14.71 -15.19
CA ALA A 610 14.61 -14.47 -16.06
C ALA A 610 15.77 -15.43 -15.75
N THR A 611 16.33 -16.05 -16.77
CA THR A 611 17.41 -17.02 -16.63
C THR A 611 18.79 -16.39 -16.52
N GLU A 612 18.91 -15.13 -16.99
CA GLU A 612 20.15 -14.36 -16.93
C GLU A 612 19.94 -13.07 -16.11
N PRO A 613 20.85 -12.73 -15.18
CA PRO A 613 20.72 -11.53 -14.34
C PRO A 613 20.53 -10.24 -15.13
N ARG A 614 21.16 -10.11 -16.31
CA ARG A 614 21.03 -8.91 -17.15
C ARG A 614 19.63 -8.74 -17.73
N GLN A 615 18.86 -9.82 -17.95
CA GLN A 615 17.47 -9.73 -18.42
C GLN A 615 16.58 -9.08 -17.36
N PHE A 616 16.77 -9.46 -16.10
CA PHE A 616 16.08 -8.83 -14.99
C PHE A 616 16.50 -7.36 -14.85
N ALA A 617 17.78 -7.06 -14.92
CA ALA A 617 18.29 -5.70 -14.79
C ALA A 617 17.79 -4.78 -15.91
N ASP A 618 17.71 -5.25 -17.16
CA ASP A 618 17.15 -4.48 -18.29
C ASP A 618 15.67 -4.17 -18.08
N LEU A 619 14.89 -5.14 -17.59
CA LEU A 619 13.50 -4.91 -17.24
C LEU A 619 13.39 -3.86 -16.11
N MET A 620 14.14 -4.01 -15.02
CA MET A 620 14.12 -3.04 -13.91
C MET A 620 14.47 -1.63 -14.38
N HIS A 621 15.46 -1.49 -15.25
CA HIS A 621 15.82 -0.19 -15.80
C HIS A 621 14.66 0.46 -16.58
N ARG A 622 13.90 -0.32 -17.36
CA ARG A 622 12.70 0.17 -18.08
C ARG A 622 11.60 0.60 -17.13
N LEU A 623 11.40 -0.14 -16.02
CA LEU A 623 10.39 0.19 -15.03
C LEU A 623 10.76 1.45 -14.23
N VAL A 624 12.05 1.66 -13.97
CA VAL A 624 12.52 2.92 -13.35
C VAL A 624 12.43 4.08 -14.35
N ASP A 625 12.80 3.87 -15.64
CA ASP A 625 12.59 4.89 -16.69
C ASP A 625 11.10 5.29 -16.77
N TRP A 626 10.18 4.33 -16.65
CA TRP A 626 8.75 4.61 -16.54
C TRP A 626 8.42 5.43 -15.28
N ALA A 627 8.82 4.98 -14.10
CA ALA A 627 8.47 5.63 -12.83
C ALA A 627 8.99 7.08 -12.79
N ASP A 628 10.21 7.32 -13.27
CA ASP A 628 10.85 8.65 -13.26
C ASP A 628 10.28 9.59 -14.35
N HIS A 629 9.70 9.07 -15.45
CA HIS A 629 9.28 9.89 -16.59
C HIS A 629 7.77 9.94 -16.82
N THR A 630 6.98 9.10 -16.14
CA THR A 630 5.51 9.17 -16.29
C THR A 630 4.99 10.56 -15.94
N SER A 631 4.05 11.06 -16.76
CA SER A 631 3.30 12.29 -16.46
C SER A 631 2.10 12.05 -15.55
N SER A 632 1.76 10.79 -15.26
CA SER A 632 0.72 10.42 -14.30
C SER A 632 1.28 10.59 -12.87
N ARG A 633 0.84 11.66 -12.20
CA ARG A 633 1.31 12.02 -10.85
C ARG A 633 0.35 11.46 -9.80
N VAL A 634 0.43 10.15 -9.59
CA VAL A 634 -0.41 9.38 -8.64
C VAL A 634 0.46 8.39 -7.86
N PRO A 635 0.01 7.89 -6.69
CA PRO A 635 0.65 6.72 -6.06
C PRO A 635 0.80 5.61 -7.09
N LEU A 636 1.82 4.76 -6.97
CA LEU A 636 2.15 3.80 -8.02
C LEU A 636 0.89 3.16 -8.61
N THR A 637 0.69 3.39 -9.92
CA THR A 637 -0.27 2.60 -10.68
C THR A 637 0.35 1.24 -10.97
N ASP A 638 -0.45 0.18 -10.84
CA ASP A 638 -0.05 -1.13 -11.32
C ASP A 638 -0.41 -1.36 -12.78
N TYR A 639 -1.24 -0.48 -13.39
CA TYR A 639 -1.80 -0.67 -14.72
C TYR A 639 -1.54 0.54 -15.62
N TYR A 640 -0.57 0.40 -16.53
CA TYR A 640 -0.09 1.49 -17.37
C TYR A 640 0.27 1.02 -18.80
N ASP A 641 0.41 1.97 -19.71
CA ASP A 641 0.79 1.73 -21.10
C ASP A 641 2.32 1.73 -21.27
N THR A 642 2.87 0.64 -21.79
CA THR A 642 4.32 0.42 -21.92
C THR A 642 5.02 1.30 -22.98
N VAL A 643 4.26 2.05 -23.79
CA VAL A 643 4.77 2.94 -24.81
C VAL A 643 4.74 4.39 -24.35
N SER A 644 3.59 4.86 -23.87
CA SER A 644 3.39 6.25 -23.41
C SER A 644 3.79 6.46 -21.95
N GLY A 645 3.81 5.42 -21.13
CA GLY A 645 4.01 5.50 -19.68
C GLY A 645 2.83 6.04 -18.88
N LEU A 646 1.70 6.30 -19.53
CA LEU A 646 0.51 6.83 -18.86
C LEU A 646 -0.21 5.75 -18.05
N GLN A 647 -0.71 6.13 -16.89
CA GLN A 647 -1.70 5.36 -16.16
C GLN A 647 -2.92 5.09 -17.06
N VAL A 648 -3.38 3.85 -17.08
CA VAL A 648 -4.63 3.46 -17.76
C VAL A 648 -5.78 3.42 -16.76
N ALA A 649 -5.58 2.80 -15.62
CA ALA A 649 -6.47 2.77 -14.47
C ALA A 649 -5.67 2.43 -13.21
N PHE A 650 -6.33 2.40 -12.08
CA PHE A 650 -5.83 1.96 -10.77
C PHE A 650 -4.65 2.77 -10.24
N GLN A 651 -4.65 3.00 -8.95
CA GLN A 651 -3.55 3.59 -8.19
C GLN A 651 -3.65 3.17 -6.73
N ALA A 652 -2.55 3.26 -6.01
CA ALA A 652 -2.50 3.02 -4.57
C ALA A 652 -2.99 1.62 -4.14
N ARG A 653 -3.03 0.62 -5.05
CA ARG A 653 -3.42 -0.76 -4.71
C ARG A 653 -2.27 -1.49 -4.05
N SER A 654 -2.61 -2.50 -3.23
CA SER A 654 -1.63 -3.36 -2.55
C SER A 654 -0.84 -4.27 -3.48
N VAL A 655 -1.35 -4.53 -4.68
CA VAL A 655 -0.77 -5.47 -5.66
C VAL A 655 0.70 -5.22 -5.96
N VAL A 656 1.17 -3.97 -5.81
CA VAL A 656 2.59 -3.62 -5.96
C VAL A 656 3.50 -4.35 -4.95
N GLY A 657 2.94 -4.95 -3.89
CA GLY A 657 3.65 -5.87 -2.99
C GLY A 657 4.21 -7.09 -3.71
N GLY A 658 3.69 -7.42 -4.89
CA GLY A 658 4.22 -8.44 -5.80
C GLY A 658 5.68 -8.23 -6.21
N ILE A 659 6.17 -6.99 -6.13
CA ILE A 659 7.59 -6.66 -6.36
C ILE A 659 8.51 -7.49 -5.44
N TYR A 660 8.05 -7.87 -4.25
CA TYR A 660 8.82 -8.64 -3.28
C TYR A 660 8.99 -10.12 -3.63
N ILE A 661 8.38 -10.62 -4.72
CA ILE A 661 8.58 -11.99 -5.22
C ILE A 661 10.07 -12.32 -5.43
N LYS A 662 10.85 -11.37 -5.94
CA LYS A 662 12.29 -11.54 -6.22
C LYS A 662 13.09 -11.91 -4.96
N VAL A 663 12.87 -11.22 -3.86
CA VAL A 663 13.53 -11.51 -2.58
C VAL A 663 12.90 -12.70 -1.87
N LEU A 664 11.60 -12.93 -2.02
CA LEU A 664 10.92 -14.10 -1.49
C LEU A 664 11.45 -15.41 -2.11
N MET A 665 11.79 -15.40 -3.40
CA MET A 665 12.42 -16.54 -4.09
C MET A 665 13.87 -16.80 -3.62
N ASN A 666 14.49 -15.86 -2.89
CA ASN A 666 15.83 -16.05 -2.31
C ASN A 666 15.74 -16.69 -0.91
N PRO A 667 16.13 -17.97 -0.74
CA PRO A 667 15.96 -18.66 0.55
C PRO A 667 16.74 -18.03 1.70
N SER A 668 17.88 -17.39 1.42
CA SER A 668 18.71 -16.76 2.46
C SER A 668 18.07 -15.48 2.98
N LEU A 669 17.56 -14.64 2.07
CA LEU A 669 16.85 -13.40 2.43
C LEU A 669 15.52 -13.71 3.12
N ARG A 670 14.75 -14.69 2.61
CA ARG A 670 13.52 -15.15 3.25
C ARG A 670 13.75 -15.57 4.70
N ARG A 671 14.81 -16.38 4.99
CA ARG A 671 15.14 -16.77 6.38
C ARG A 671 15.59 -15.59 7.26
N LYS A 672 16.23 -14.57 6.66
CA LYS A 672 16.69 -13.37 7.37
C LYS A 672 15.52 -12.47 7.80
N TRP A 673 14.51 -12.31 6.95
CA TRP A 673 13.43 -11.34 7.13
C TRP A 673 12.14 -11.94 7.67
N ALA A 674 11.94 -13.26 7.53
CA ALA A 674 10.76 -13.91 8.09
C ALA A 674 10.67 -13.71 9.59
N PHE A 675 9.50 -13.30 10.05
CA PHE A 675 9.18 -13.24 11.48
C PHE A 675 9.29 -14.65 12.08
N ARG A 676 9.98 -14.78 13.21
CA ARG A 676 10.17 -16.04 13.96
C ARG A 676 9.46 -15.98 15.31
#